data_17705f9b72983b0e7f851b10d6e56167
#
_entry.id   17705f9b72983b0e7f851b10d6e56167
#
_cell.length_a   1.000
_cell.length_b   1.000
_cell.length_c   1.000
_cell.angle_alpha   90.00
_cell.angle_beta   90.00
_cell.angle_gamma   90.00
#
_symmetry.space_group_name_H-M   'P 1'
#
loop_
_entity.id
_entity.type
_entity.pdbx_description
1 polymer ?
#
loop_
_entity_poly.entity_id
_entity_poly.type
_entity_poly.pdbx_seq_one_letter_code
_entity_poly.pdbx_strand_id
1 'polypeptide(L)'
;MEVIKRDGRIVEFNADKVFNAIIKAMTSVNNCNTALAQKITDEITRTNCNMNVETIQDMIENKLMASNCKDVAKAFIIYRNDRTKERERNSSLIQKVLERNSGKNIQNSNANVDERSFSGREKEASSDIQKEIALDYIMSKDISNAHKDGYIYHHDLDKYNLGMHNCLFLDFYNIFTNGFSTRNGDVRPPTSFSTACQLVAVAFQCQSQVQYGGVASCHLDYDLNSFIKFSFYKHYADGCKYIGHLNDEQIKTIIAYAKKKSLSITDEYFTADEEIYTYAIDMLVKECEQSAQGLYHNLNTLESRQGSQVPFTSINFGRDTSPEGRLVSKSMLDASIDGIGKFHRTSIFPISIFQYKQGVNANPDDPNYDLKQLALKSLSKRIYPNFVNGDWSQAHEDENDPDTFMATMGCRTMIGYDRHGLGYSKVGRGNNNPITIILPKIAIEYGICTGKRKVANIDGFWNKFNEILNLVEKAHLERFEIMKAQSPQAAPFMYNNGTIKDSDKCVDSVYESLKHNTFAIGYIGVAEMCQALFGKNHAQDDTVREFALSVIKRINEFASEASERNNLNFSCYATPAEGLCRTALNNLRDQYGIIENVTSRDYLTNSHHVPVWEKVSIYDKLRIEAPFCKYPTGGCITYIELESTFMQNLKAVEDIIDYAFKELDIPYLALNFPIDTCLDCGYQEELNGKCPKCGSTNIEELRRVTGYLTTDWHKFNAGKQAEVQERVKHTAYTELS
;
A
#
# COMPACT_ATOMS: atom_id res chain seq x y z
N MET A 1 2.10 57.26 20.94
CA MET A 1 1.22 56.52 19.99
C MET A 1 1.35 55.04 20.30
N GLU A 2 0.25 54.41 20.59
CA GLU A 2 0.21 52.96 20.86
C GLU A 2 -0.34 52.22 19.63
N VAL A 3 0.11 50.99 19.45
CA VAL A 3 -0.31 50.13 18.34
C VAL A 3 -0.91 48.86 18.92
N ILE A 4 -2.11 48.54 18.48
CA ILE A 4 -2.76 47.29 18.80
C ILE A 4 -2.25 46.25 17.80
N LYS A 5 -1.51 45.24 18.31
CA LYS A 5 -1.09 44.10 17.50
C LYS A 5 -2.26 43.21 17.16
N ARG A 6 -2.07 42.34 16.17
CA ARG A 6 -3.11 41.33 15.74
C ARG A 6 -3.54 40.38 16.84
N ASP A 7 -2.69 40.09 17.81
CA ASP A 7 -2.95 39.26 18.99
C ASP A 7 -3.61 40.05 20.15
N GLY A 8 -4.04 41.29 19.90
CA GLY A 8 -4.69 42.15 20.88
C GLY A 8 -3.71 42.88 21.81
N ARG A 9 -2.44 42.59 21.82
CA ARG A 9 -1.44 43.28 22.68
C ARG A 9 -1.25 44.71 22.23
N ILE A 10 -1.19 45.62 23.19
CA ILE A 10 -0.87 47.01 22.96
C ILE A 10 0.65 47.22 23.16
N VAL A 11 1.29 47.82 22.20
CA VAL A 11 2.73 48.09 22.22
C VAL A 11 2.99 49.51 21.76
N GLU A 12 4.14 50.09 22.15
CA GLU A 12 4.56 51.38 21.68
C GLU A 12 4.85 51.37 20.17
N PHE A 13 4.43 52.42 19.46
CA PHE A 13 4.70 52.57 18.03
C PHE A 13 6.19 52.74 17.76
N ASN A 14 6.68 51.98 16.77
CA ASN A 14 8.08 52.07 16.33
C ASN A 14 8.13 52.49 14.87
N ALA A 15 8.55 53.70 14.62
CA ALA A 15 8.67 54.30 13.30
C ALA A 15 9.68 53.59 12.40
N ASP A 16 10.76 53.02 12.97
CA ASP A 16 11.79 52.29 12.21
C ASP A 16 11.23 51.05 11.55
N LYS A 17 10.23 50.42 12.17
CA LYS A 17 9.57 49.24 11.57
C LYS A 17 8.79 49.61 10.32
N VAL A 18 8.14 50.76 10.31
CA VAL A 18 7.40 51.29 9.16
C VAL A 18 8.39 51.65 8.06
N PHE A 19 9.42 52.44 8.39
CA PHE A 19 10.46 52.83 7.46
C PHE A 19 11.14 51.61 6.80
N ASN A 20 11.59 50.65 7.61
CA ASN A 20 12.28 49.46 7.12
C ASN A 20 11.38 48.57 6.26
N ALA A 21 10.08 48.50 6.52
CA ALA A 21 9.14 47.75 5.69
C ALA A 21 9.01 48.40 4.28
N ILE A 22 8.93 49.72 4.22
CA ILE A 22 8.88 50.45 2.94
C ILE A 22 10.22 50.29 2.18
N ILE A 23 11.36 50.42 2.84
CA ILE A 23 12.69 50.27 2.23
C ILE A 23 12.85 48.85 1.66
N LYS A 24 12.42 47.80 2.37
CA LYS A 24 12.48 46.44 1.86
C LYS A 24 11.67 46.28 0.56
N ALA A 25 10.48 46.85 0.50
CA ALA A 25 9.66 46.81 -0.72
C ALA A 25 10.35 47.60 -1.87
N MET A 26 10.96 48.75 -1.56
CA MET A 26 11.72 49.54 -2.54
C MET A 26 12.95 48.79 -3.08
N THR A 27 13.68 48.14 -2.21
CA THR A 27 14.88 47.35 -2.58
C THR A 27 14.50 46.16 -3.49
N SER A 28 13.36 45.49 -3.22
CA SER A 28 12.93 44.35 -4.01
C SER A 28 12.62 44.67 -5.48
N VAL A 29 12.34 45.94 -5.80
CA VAL A 29 12.06 46.42 -7.17
C VAL A 29 13.15 47.35 -7.69
N ASN A 30 14.32 47.43 -7.03
CA ASN A 30 15.44 48.29 -7.36
C ASN A 30 15.07 49.79 -7.52
N ASN A 31 14.05 50.24 -6.78
CA ASN A 31 13.55 51.64 -6.80
C ASN A 31 13.63 52.23 -5.40
N CYS A 32 14.85 52.54 -4.95
CA CYS A 32 15.14 52.97 -3.59
C CYS A 32 15.01 54.49 -3.44
N ASN A 33 13.87 54.97 -2.95
CA ASN A 33 13.62 56.39 -2.63
C ASN A 33 13.48 56.59 -1.13
N THR A 34 14.60 56.74 -0.44
CA THR A 34 14.66 56.90 1.03
C THR A 34 13.93 58.16 1.53
N ALA A 35 13.91 59.22 0.75
CA ALA A 35 13.19 60.48 1.09
C ALA A 35 11.67 60.25 1.12
N LEU A 36 11.14 59.49 0.17
CA LEU A 36 9.72 59.10 0.14
C LEU A 36 9.38 58.17 1.31
N ALA A 37 10.22 57.18 1.60
CA ALA A 37 10.02 56.26 2.73
C ALA A 37 9.98 57.04 4.05
N GLN A 38 10.90 58.01 4.25
CA GLN A 38 10.90 58.85 5.45
C GLN A 38 9.65 59.73 5.53
N LYS A 39 9.27 60.37 4.42
CA LYS A 39 8.05 61.18 4.36
C LYS A 39 6.81 60.41 4.74
N ILE A 40 6.62 59.20 4.21
CA ILE A 40 5.45 58.35 4.55
C ILE A 40 5.49 57.94 6.02
N THR A 41 6.66 57.60 6.55
CA THR A 41 6.84 57.25 7.96
C THR A 41 6.50 58.44 8.88
N ASP A 42 6.96 59.62 8.57
CA ASP A 42 6.71 60.84 9.33
C ASP A 42 5.21 61.23 9.32
N GLU A 43 4.56 61.08 8.17
CA GLU A 43 3.11 61.33 8.04
C GLU A 43 2.27 60.34 8.87
N ILE A 44 2.65 59.07 8.94
CA ILE A 44 1.97 58.05 9.78
C ILE A 44 2.23 58.39 11.27
N THR A 45 3.46 58.77 11.62
CA THR A 45 3.79 59.14 13.00
C THR A 45 3.01 60.36 13.49
N ARG A 46 2.75 61.34 12.62
CA ARG A 46 1.98 62.56 12.95
C ARG A 46 0.48 62.32 13.21
N THR A 47 -0.06 61.16 12.76
CA THR A 47 -1.49 60.85 12.96
C THR A 47 -1.86 60.69 14.44
N ASN A 48 -0.91 60.41 15.32
CA ASN A 48 -0.95 60.38 16.79
C ASN A 48 -2.23 59.81 17.41
N CYS A 49 -2.82 58.80 16.84
CA CYS A 49 -3.95 58.04 17.37
C CYS A 49 -3.59 56.58 17.51
N ASN A 50 -4.25 55.91 18.46
CA ASN A 50 -4.05 54.48 18.63
C ASN A 50 -4.66 53.73 17.40
N MET A 51 -3.83 53.00 16.70
CA MET A 51 -4.21 52.25 15.50
C MET A 51 -3.84 50.78 15.60
N ASN A 52 -4.56 49.92 14.89
CA ASN A 52 -4.15 48.55 14.71
C ASN A 52 -3.08 48.46 13.58
N VAL A 53 -2.31 47.36 13.56
CA VAL A 53 -1.25 47.12 12.57
C VAL A 53 -1.80 47.14 11.13
N GLU A 54 -3.04 46.65 10.92
CA GLU A 54 -3.65 46.63 9.59
C GLU A 54 -3.92 48.04 9.07
N THR A 55 -4.48 48.90 9.90
CA THR A 55 -4.69 50.32 9.53
C THR A 55 -3.40 51.02 9.14
N ILE A 56 -2.29 50.76 9.85
CA ILE A 56 -0.98 51.31 9.52
C ILE A 56 -0.51 50.78 8.14
N GLN A 57 -0.71 49.49 7.85
CA GLN A 57 -0.35 48.91 6.57
C GLN A 57 -1.20 49.47 5.43
N ASP A 58 -2.51 49.63 5.64
CA ASP A 58 -3.43 50.25 4.65
C ASP A 58 -2.99 51.71 4.35
N MET A 59 -2.58 52.46 5.37
CA MET A 59 -2.02 53.81 5.18
C MET A 59 -0.75 53.80 4.34
N ILE A 60 0.16 52.85 4.57
CA ILE A 60 1.41 52.72 3.76
C ILE A 60 1.03 52.41 2.30
N GLU A 61 0.15 51.46 2.05
CA GLU A 61 -0.29 51.08 0.72
C GLU A 61 -0.93 52.25 -0.02
N ASN A 62 -1.87 52.93 0.62
CA ASN A 62 -2.56 54.07 0.03
C ASN A 62 -1.58 55.21 -0.34
N LYS A 63 -0.59 55.50 0.54
CA LYS A 63 0.42 56.53 0.29
C LYS A 63 1.39 56.14 -0.81
N LEU A 64 1.80 54.88 -0.89
CA LEU A 64 2.63 54.35 -1.98
C LEU A 64 1.87 54.34 -3.31
N MET A 65 0.60 53.97 -3.32
CA MET A 65 -0.27 54.04 -4.52
C MET A 65 -0.50 55.47 -5.00
N ALA A 66 -0.63 56.42 -4.08
CA ALA A 66 -0.76 57.86 -4.39
C ALA A 66 0.56 58.51 -4.88
N SER A 67 1.68 57.83 -4.69
CA SER A 67 3.00 58.30 -5.17
C SER A 67 3.27 57.79 -6.61
N ASN A 68 4.33 58.35 -7.24
CA ASN A 68 4.78 57.87 -8.55
C ASN A 68 5.48 56.49 -8.52
N CYS A 69 5.61 55.84 -7.35
CA CYS A 69 6.28 54.55 -7.14
C CYS A 69 5.27 53.40 -7.06
N LYS A 70 4.45 53.20 -8.11
CA LYS A 70 3.42 52.18 -8.16
C LYS A 70 3.99 50.75 -8.15
N ASP A 71 5.19 50.56 -8.66
CA ASP A 71 5.96 49.33 -8.58
C ASP A 71 6.26 48.90 -7.14
N VAL A 72 6.70 49.89 -6.31
CA VAL A 72 6.93 49.70 -4.88
C VAL A 72 5.63 49.39 -4.13
N ALA A 73 4.53 50.09 -4.45
CA ALA A 73 3.21 49.81 -3.88
C ALA A 73 2.78 48.37 -4.17
N LYS A 74 2.92 47.92 -5.43
CA LYS A 74 2.62 46.56 -5.85
C LYS A 74 3.46 45.51 -5.09
N ALA A 75 4.78 45.78 -4.96
CA ALA A 75 5.68 44.89 -4.21
C ALA A 75 5.29 44.80 -2.72
N PHE A 76 4.92 45.94 -2.11
CA PHE A 76 4.47 45.98 -0.71
C PHE A 76 3.17 45.22 -0.49
N ILE A 77 2.18 45.33 -1.37
CA ILE A 77 0.91 44.64 -1.34
C ILE A 77 1.14 43.13 -1.48
N ILE A 78 1.97 42.70 -2.45
CA ILE A 78 2.31 41.30 -2.65
C ILE A 78 2.96 40.71 -1.40
N TYR A 79 3.99 41.40 -0.87
CA TYR A 79 4.69 41.00 0.35
C TYR A 79 3.74 40.87 1.56
N ARG A 80 2.83 41.84 1.75
CA ARG A 80 1.83 41.82 2.81
C ARG A 80 0.90 40.59 2.66
N ASN A 81 0.42 40.34 1.43
CA ASN A 81 -0.44 39.19 1.12
C ASN A 81 0.29 37.87 1.41
N ASP A 82 1.53 37.73 0.95
CA ASP A 82 2.32 36.52 1.18
C ASP A 82 2.58 36.31 2.69
N ARG A 83 2.87 37.34 3.43
CA ARG A 83 3.01 37.27 4.90
C ARG A 83 1.71 36.97 5.63
N THR A 84 0.58 37.38 5.09
CA THR A 84 -0.73 37.05 5.64
C THR A 84 -1.04 35.59 5.38
N LYS A 85 -0.85 35.10 4.15
CA LYS A 85 -0.99 33.68 3.79
C LYS A 85 -0.08 32.76 4.60
N GLU A 86 1.19 33.14 4.80
CA GLU A 86 2.15 32.41 5.60
C GLU A 86 1.70 32.27 7.05
N ARG A 87 1.11 33.31 7.62
CA ARG A 87 0.56 33.29 9.00
C ARG A 87 -0.74 32.47 9.10
N GLU A 88 -1.61 32.58 8.12
CA GLU A 88 -2.83 31.80 8.07
C GLU A 88 -2.51 30.29 7.97
N ARG A 89 -1.51 29.93 7.16
CA ARG A 89 -1.01 28.55 7.05
C ARG A 89 -0.43 28.05 8.39
N ASN A 90 0.47 28.80 9.01
CA ASN A 90 1.05 28.44 10.30
C ASN A 90 -0.02 28.33 11.40
N SER A 91 -1.02 29.19 11.40
CA SER A 91 -2.14 29.09 12.32
C SER A 91 -2.98 27.84 12.06
N SER A 92 -3.27 27.51 10.80
CA SER A 92 -4.03 26.32 10.41
C SER A 92 -3.30 25.03 10.78
N LEU A 93 -1.99 24.95 10.49
CA LEU A 93 -1.16 23.78 10.81
C LEU A 93 -1.08 23.55 12.32
N ILE A 94 -0.84 24.62 13.11
CA ILE A 94 -0.81 24.50 14.57
C ILE A 94 -2.14 24.05 15.12
N GLN A 95 -3.27 24.53 14.59
CA GLN A 95 -4.59 24.10 15.01
C GLN A 95 -4.82 22.60 14.70
N LYS A 96 -4.43 22.12 13.49
CA LYS A 96 -4.51 20.69 13.17
C LYS A 96 -3.70 19.84 14.15
N VAL A 97 -2.46 20.25 14.46
CA VAL A 97 -1.60 19.51 15.42
C VAL A 97 -2.22 19.50 16.83
N LEU A 98 -2.79 20.61 17.29
CA LEU A 98 -3.47 20.70 18.58
C LEU A 98 -4.73 19.81 18.61
N GLU A 99 -5.51 19.77 17.53
CA GLU A 99 -6.66 18.88 17.39
C GLU A 99 -6.24 17.41 17.46
N ARG A 100 -5.18 16.99 16.71
CA ARG A 100 -4.63 15.64 16.80
C ARG A 100 -4.20 15.30 18.22
N ASN A 101 -3.41 16.16 18.85
CA ASN A 101 -2.91 15.94 20.20
C ASN A 101 -4.05 15.86 21.24
N SER A 102 -5.14 16.61 21.07
CA SER A 102 -6.28 16.58 21.98
C SER A 102 -7.12 15.29 21.89
N GLY A 103 -6.96 14.51 20.82
CA GLY A 103 -7.79 13.33 20.55
C GLY A 103 -9.26 13.64 20.28
N LYS A 104 -9.58 14.91 19.97
CA LYS A 104 -10.92 15.32 19.52
C LYS A 104 -11.02 15.18 18.00
N ASN A 105 -12.17 14.76 17.49
CA ASN A 105 -12.44 14.59 16.05
C ASN A 105 -11.50 13.58 15.36
N ILE A 106 -11.27 12.44 16.00
CA ILE A 106 -10.46 11.36 15.42
C ILE A 106 -11.18 10.80 14.20
N GLN A 107 -10.55 10.91 13.03
CA GLN A 107 -10.96 10.25 11.81
C GLN A 107 -9.87 9.24 11.44
N ASN A 108 -10.17 7.95 11.52
CA ASN A 108 -9.24 6.93 11.09
C ASN A 108 -8.98 7.08 9.59
N SER A 109 -7.77 7.42 9.21
CA SER A 109 -7.32 7.43 7.81
C SER A 109 -6.97 6.02 7.32
N ASN A 110 -6.53 5.16 8.24
CA ASN A 110 -6.09 3.79 7.99
C ASN A 110 -6.57 2.89 9.14
N ALA A 111 -7.26 1.78 8.81
CA ALA A 111 -7.80 0.85 9.80
C ALA A 111 -6.73 0.17 10.69
N ASN A 112 -5.46 0.16 10.26
CA ASN A 112 -4.34 -0.40 11.02
C ASN A 112 -3.68 0.57 12.01
N VAL A 113 -4.07 1.85 12.02
CA VAL A 113 -3.53 2.85 12.96
C VAL A 113 -4.54 3.07 14.07
N ASP A 114 -4.13 2.94 15.31
CA ASP A 114 -4.93 3.45 16.43
C ASP A 114 -4.61 4.93 16.66
N GLU A 115 -5.35 5.80 15.98
CA GLU A 115 -5.22 7.26 16.13
C GLU A 115 -5.63 7.77 17.53
N ARG A 116 -6.17 6.91 18.39
CA ARG A 116 -6.50 7.24 19.79
C ARG A 116 -5.31 7.06 20.72
N SER A 117 -4.37 6.18 20.36
CA SER A 117 -3.16 5.94 21.15
C SER A 117 -2.23 7.16 21.15
N PHE A 118 -1.33 7.25 22.14
CA PHE A 118 -0.33 8.32 22.17
C PHE A 118 0.55 8.32 20.93
N SER A 119 1.03 7.14 20.55
CA SER A 119 1.88 6.94 19.36
C SER A 119 1.14 7.26 18.05
N GLY A 120 -0.16 6.93 17.96
CA GLY A 120 -0.99 7.27 16.81
C GLY A 120 -1.21 8.76 16.66
N ARG A 121 -1.47 9.49 17.75
CA ARG A 121 -1.62 10.97 17.74
C ARG A 121 -0.33 11.66 17.32
N GLU A 122 0.80 11.23 17.86
CA GLU A 122 2.12 11.78 17.51
C GLU A 122 2.43 11.55 16.04
N LYS A 123 2.16 10.33 15.53
CA LYS A 123 2.34 10.00 14.11
C LYS A 123 1.48 10.89 13.21
N GLU A 124 0.19 11.03 13.52
CA GLU A 124 -0.73 11.84 12.69
C GLU A 124 -0.39 13.34 12.72
N ALA A 125 0.01 13.87 13.88
CA ALA A 125 0.48 15.24 13.98
C ALA A 125 1.75 15.47 13.15
N SER A 126 2.71 14.55 13.21
CA SER A 126 3.91 14.58 12.37
C SER A 126 3.56 14.44 10.88
N SER A 127 2.63 13.56 10.54
CA SER A 127 2.17 13.34 9.17
C SER A 127 1.58 14.62 8.56
N ASP A 128 0.72 15.34 9.28
CA ASP A 128 0.13 16.59 8.81
C ASP A 128 1.20 17.67 8.54
N ILE A 129 2.22 17.77 9.41
CA ILE A 129 3.35 18.68 9.22
C ILE A 129 4.16 18.31 7.96
N GLN A 130 4.52 17.04 7.81
CA GLN A 130 5.35 16.58 6.69
C GLN A 130 4.64 16.74 5.33
N LYS A 131 3.32 16.51 5.26
CA LYS A 131 2.52 16.75 4.05
C LYS A 131 2.55 18.21 3.62
N GLU A 132 2.40 19.13 4.57
CA GLU A 132 2.41 20.57 4.26
C GLU A 132 3.81 21.04 3.81
N ILE A 133 4.87 20.52 4.44
CA ILE A 133 6.26 20.78 4.01
C ILE A 133 6.47 20.25 2.58
N ALA A 134 6.03 19.03 2.28
CA ALA A 134 6.15 18.46 0.94
C ALA A 134 5.48 19.35 -0.11
N LEU A 135 4.21 19.72 0.11
CA LEU A 135 3.40 20.47 -0.85
C LEU A 135 3.84 21.93 -1.05
N ASP A 136 4.28 22.59 0.02
CA ASP A 136 4.51 24.04 -0.01
C ASP A 136 5.98 24.43 -0.18
N TYR A 137 6.92 23.53 0.15
CA TYR A 137 8.35 23.87 0.19
C TYR A 137 9.26 22.94 -0.63
N ILE A 138 8.87 21.69 -0.88
CA ILE A 138 9.74 20.71 -1.54
C ILE A 138 9.32 20.46 -2.99
N MET A 139 8.05 20.13 -3.21
CA MET A 139 7.53 19.81 -4.54
C MET A 139 7.56 21.02 -5.47
N SER A 140 7.85 20.80 -6.74
CA SER A 140 7.68 21.82 -7.77
C SER A 140 6.21 22.28 -7.85
N LYS A 141 6.03 23.55 -8.19
CA LYS A 141 4.74 24.25 -8.04
C LYS A 141 3.61 23.66 -8.90
N ASP A 142 3.93 23.16 -10.09
CA ASP A 142 2.99 22.53 -11.00
C ASP A 142 2.51 21.17 -10.46
N ILE A 143 3.40 20.38 -9.88
CA ILE A 143 3.08 19.09 -9.25
C ILE A 143 2.21 19.32 -7.99
N SER A 144 2.63 20.23 -7.12
CA SER A 144 1.87 20.58 -5.91
C SER A 144 0.47 21.10 -6.25
N ASN A 145 0.35 21.96 -7.27
CA ASN A 145 -0.95 22.46 -7.73
C ASN A 145 -1.82 21.33 -8.27
N ALA A 146 -1.29 20.45 -9.12
CA ALA A 146 -2.05 19.34 -9.67
C ALA A 146 -2.55 18.38 -8.58
N HIS A 147 -1.77 18.19 -7.49
CA HIS A 147 -2.22 17.45 -6.32
C HIS A 147 -3.35 18.16 -5.58
N LYS A 148 -3.22 19.47 -5.34
CA LYS A 148 -4.23 20.30 -4.65
C LYS A 148 -5.51 20.45 -5.47
N ASP A 149 -5.39 20.58 -6.80
CA ASP A 149 -6.49 20.70 -7.74
C ASP A 149 -7.20 19.36 -8.00
N GLY A 150 -6.62 18.24 -7.53
CA GLY A 150 -7.22 16.91 -7.62
C GLY A 150 -7.09 16.22 -8.98
N TYR A 151 -6.09 16.57 -9.80
CA TYR A 151 -5.76 15.80 -11.00
C TYR A 151 -4.96 14.55 -10.70
N ILE A 152 -4.05 14.66 -9.74
CA ILE A 152 -3.19 13.57 -9.27
C ILE A 152 -3.23 13.46 -7.75
N TYR A 153 -2.83 12.30 -7.25
CA TYR A 153 -2.66 12.08 -5.81
C TYR A 153 -1.34 11.36 -5.55
N HIS A 154 -0.46 12.03 -4.81
CA HIS A 154 0.73 11.40 -4.25
C HIS A 154 0.34 10.60 -3.01
N HIS A 155 0.59 9.31 -3.02
CA HIS A 155 0.39 8.47 -1.84
C HIS A 155 1.47 8.72 -0.79
N ASP A 156 1.09 8.59 0.48
CA ASP A 156 1.99 8.70 1.63
C ASP A 156 2.91 9.94 1.56
N LEU A 157 2.29 11.08 1.29
CA LEU A 157 2.95 12.36 1.10
C LEU A 157 3.76 12.81 2.33
N ASP A 158 3.41 12.32 3.52
CA ASP A 158 4.15 12.50 4.77
C ASP A 158 5.53 11.80 4.77
N LYS A 159 5.75 10.87 3.84
CA LYS A 159 7.04 10.18 3.63
C LYS A 159 7.86 10.77 2.47
N TYR A 160 7.29 11.75 1.75
CA TYR A 160 7.90 12.36 0.58
C TYR A 160 9.27 12.95 0.89
N ASN A 161 9.36 13.77 1.94
CA ASN A 161 10.57 14.47 2.34
C ASN A 161 11.68 13.54 2.85
N LEU A 162 11.28 12.38 3.39
CA LEU A 162 12.20 11.41 3.99
C LEU A 162 12.85 10.47 2.97
N GLY A 163 12.38 10.44 1.73
CA GLY A 163 12.91 9.52 0.72
C GLY A 163 12.66 8.04 1.02
N MET A 164 11.64 7.71 1.82
CA MET A 164 11.32 6.31 2.17
C MET A 164 10.73 5.54 0.99
N HIS A 165 10.99 4.23 0.94
CA HIS A 165 10.40 3.28 0.00
C HIS A 165 8.97 2.90 0.38
N ASN A 166 8.18 2.44 -0.60
CA ASN A 166 6.84 1.91 -0.37
C ASN A 166 6.89 0.40 -0.07
N CYS A 167 6.52 -0.47 -1.02
CA CYS A 167 6.50 -1.92 -0.82
C CYS A 167 7.81 -2.56 -1.26
N LEU A 168 8.18 -3.71 -0.64
CA LEU A 168 9.43 -4.41 -0.94
C LEU A 168 9.30 -5.92 -0.74
N PHE A 169 9.87 -6.71 -1.67
CA PHE A 169 10.20 -8.13 -1.46
C PHE A 169 11.57 -8.25 -0.81
N LEU A 170 11.65 -8.94 0.33
CA LEU A 170 12.93 -9.22 0.98
C LEU A 170 13.68 -10.35 0.29
N ASP A 171 15.01 -10.25 0.29
CA ASP A 171 15.91 -11.35 -0.09
C ASP A 171 16.20 -12.22 1.15
N PHE A 172 15.29 -13.17 1.44
CA PHE A 172 15.45 -14.07 2.59
C PHE A 172 16.60 -15.05 2.42
N TYR A 173 16.90 -15.48 1.19
CA TYR A 173 18.03 -16.35 0.94
C TYR A 173 19.34 -15.73 1.45
N ASN A 174 19.56 -14.44 1.10
CA ASN A 174 20.75 -13.73 1.55
C ASN A 174 20.78 -13.52 3.08
N ILE A 175 19.67 -13.08 3.65
CA ILE A 175 19.54 -12.87 5.10
C ILE A 175 19.82 -14.16 5.89
N PHE A 176 19.30 -15.29 5.42
CA PHE A 176 19.42 -16.56 6.13
C PHE A 176 20.75 -17.28 5.89
N THR A 177 21.40 -17.02 4.76
CA THR A 177 22.73 -17.56 4.47
C THR A 177 23.82 -16.83 5.28
N ASN A 178 23.72 -15.51 5.40
CA ASN A 178 24.77 -14.66 5.97
C ASN A 178 24.45 -14.22 7.41
N GLY A 179 23.20 -14.35 7.86
CA GLY A 179 22.68 -13.65 9.02
C GLY A 179 22.47 -12.17 8.73
N PHE A 180 22.14 -11.40 9.74
CA PHE A 180 21.95 -9.96 9.63
C PHE A 180 22.31 -9.22 10.92
N SER A 181 22.60 -7.93 10.77
CA SER A 181 22.92 -7.06 11.91
C SER A 181 21.75 -6.11 12.19
N THR A 182 21.53 -5.89 13.48
CA THR A 182 20.65 -4.83 13.97
C THR A 182 21.48 -3.81 14.75
N ARG A 183 20.87 -2.71 15.20
CA ARG A 183 21.57 -1.70 16.00
C ARG A 183 22.24 -2.27 17.27
N ASN A 184 21.65 -3.33 17.85
CA ASN A 184 22.05 -3.85 19.15
C ASN A 184 22.86 -5.16 19.08
N GLY A 185 23.08 -5.72 17.89
CA GLY A 185 23.85 -6.94 17.73
C GLY A 185 23.56 -7.68 16.43
N ASP A 186 24.27 -8.79 16.27
CA ASP A 186 24.20 -9.64 15.09
C ASP A 186 23.30 -10.84 15.32
N VAL A 187 22.58 -11.23 14.28
CA VAL A 187 21.73 -12.42 14.24
C VAL A 187 22.38 -13.44 13.31
N ARG A 188 22.68 -14.61 13.85
CA ARG A 188 23.30 -15.71 13.10
C ARG A 188 22.29 -16.36 12.14
N PRO A 189 22.76 -17.01 11.05
CA PRO A 189 21.94 -17.87 10.22
C PRO A 189 21.12 -18.86 11.05
N PRO A 190 19.85 -19.12 10.71
CA PRO A 190 19.03 -20.10 11.41
C PRO A 190 19.52 -21.53 11.14
N THR A 191 19.33 -22.41 12.12
CA THR A 191 19.73 -23.82 12.05
C THR A 191 18.55 -24.78 12.22
N SER A 192 17.33 -24.26 12.28
CA SER A 192 16.10 -25.04 12.37
C SER A 192 14.93 -24.24 11.74
N PHE A 193 13.88 -24.94 11.39
CA PHE A 193 12.65 -24.32 10.88
C PHE A 193 12.03 -23.35 11.90
N SER A 194 12.00 -23.73 13.17
CA SER A 194 11.48 -22.87 14.23
C SER A 194 12.25 -21.55 14.33
N THR A 195 13.59 -21.60 14.28
CA THR A 195 14.39 -20.37 14.28
C THR A 195 14.20 -19.56 13.01
N ALA A 196 14.10 -20.20 11.85
CA ALA A 196 13.86 -19.51 10.59
C ALA A 196 12.51 -18.76 10.59
N CYS A 197 11.41 -19.38 11.05
CA CYS A 197 10.13 -18.70 11.20
C CYS A 197 10.19 -17.48 12.13
N GLN A 198 10.91 -17.59 13.25
CA GLN A 198 11.13 -16.44 14.13
C GLN A 198 11.90 -15.33 13.45
N LEU A 199 12.94 -15.65 12.67
CA LEU A 199 13.75 -14.66 11.97
C LEU A 199 13.01 -14.03 10.77
N VAL A 200 12.07 -14.73 10.14
CA VAL A 200 11.14 -14.11 9.19
C VAL A 200 10.36 -12.97 9.86
N ALA A 201 9.79 -13.22 11.06
CA ALA A 201 9.06 -12.21 11.79
C ALA A 201 9.96 -11.02 12.18
N VAL A 202 11.17 -11.29 12.68
CA VAL A 202 12.15 -10.24 13.05
C VAL A 202 12.55 -9.41 11.83
N ALA A 203 12.87 -10.05 10.70
CA ALA A 203 13.24 -9.35 9.47
C ALA A 203 12.10 -8.46 8.95
N PHE A 204 10.87 -8.97 8.94
CA PHE A 204 9.70 -8.18 8.56
C PHE A 204 9.49 -6.97 9.48
N GLN A 205 9.65 -7.15 10.79
CA GLN A 205 9.54 -6.06 11.76
C GLN A 205 10.62 -5.00 11.58
N CYS A 206 11.88 -5.40 11.45
CA CYS A 206 13.00 -4.49 11.24
C CYS A 206 12.83 -3.71 9.91
N GLN A 207 12.49 -4.41 8.83
CA GLN A 207 12.28 -3.79 7.53
C GLN A 207 11.10 -2.82 7.53
N SER A 208 10.00 -3.16 8.20
CA SER A 208 8.79 -2.34 8.24
C SER A 208 8.98 -0.98 8.95
N GLN A 209 10.07 -0.80 9.70
CA GLN A 209 10.40 0.48 10.33
C GLN A 209 11.11 1.45 9.37
N VAL A 210 11.74 0.92 8.31
CA VAL A 210 12.53 1.71 7.36
C VAL A 210 11.84 1.93 6.01
N GLN A 211 10.59 1.45 5.89
CA GLN A 211 9.71 1.66 4.74
C GLN A 211 8.26 1.89 5.20
N TYR A 212 7.38 2.40 4.33
CA TYR A 212 6.00 2.70 4.72
C TYR A 212 4.94 1.75 4.14
N GLY A 213 5.25 1.03 3.06
CA GLY A 213 4.34 0.06 2.44
C GLY A 213 4.45 -1.35 3.01
N GLY A 214 4.02 -2.32 2.20
CA GLY A 214 4.05 -3.73 2.55
C GLY A 214 5.44 -4.34 2.44
N VAL A 215 5.72 -5.31 3.30
CA VAL A 215 6.93 -6.15 3.27
C VAL A 215 6.52 -7.57 2.93
N ALA A 216 7.18 -8.21 1.98
CA ALA A 216 6.76 -9.51 1.48
C ALA A 216 7.92 -10.52 1.31
N SER A 217 7.61 -11.82 1.44
CA SER A 217 8.37 -12.92 0.83
C SER A 217 7.79 -13.23 -0.54
N CYS A 218 8.65 -13.45 -1.53
CA CYS A 218 8.24 -13.81 -2.89
C CYS A 218 7.82 -15.28 -3.02
N HIS A 219 8.48 -16.18 -2.27
CA HIS A 219 8.30 -17.63 -2.33
C HIS A 219 8.77 -18.26 -1.02
N LEU A 220 7.96 -18.11 0.04
CA LEU A 220 8.34 -18.52 1.40
C LEU A 220 8.66 -20.01 1.52
N ASP A 221 8.02 -20.87 0.73
CA ASP A 221 8.27 -22.31 0.70
C ASP A 221 9.68 -22.64 0.19
N TYR A 222 10.19 -21.90 -0.80
CA TYR A 222 11.60 -22.01 -1.23
C TYR A 222 12.56 -21.38 -0.21
N ASP A 223 12.21 -20.24 0.38
CA ASP A 223 13.03 -19.56 1.37
C ASP A 223 13.30 -20.44 2.60
N LEU A 224 12.34 -21.29 2.98
CA LEU A 224 12.35 -22.05 4.23
C LEU A 224 12.60 -23.55 4.09
N ASN A 225 12.59 -24.13 2.89
CA ASN A 225 12.71 -25.58 2.69
C ASN A 225 14.00 -26.18 3.28
N SER A 226 15.12 -25.49 3.19
CA SER A 226 16.40 -25.94 3.74
C SER A 226 16.36 -26.13 5.26
N PHE A 227 15.57 -25.31 5.96
CA PHE A 227 15.45 -25.37 7.41
C PHE A 227 14.56 -26.51 7.89
N ILE A 228 13.67 -27.00 7.04
CA ILE A 228 12.96 -28.28 7.25
C ILE A 228 13.97 -29.41 7.32
N LYS A 229 14.93 -29.50 6.38
CA LYS A 229 16.01 -30.51 6.41
C LYS A 229 16.80 -30.44 7.71
N PHE A 230 17.18 -29.21 8.14
CA PHE A 230 17.97 -29.04 9.36
C PHE A 230 17.22 -29.49 10.60
N SER A 231 15.93 -29.16 10.71
CA SER A 231 15.08 -29.66 11.80
C SER A 231 14.90 -31.16 11.74
N PHE A 232 14.68 -31.74 10.55
CA PHE A 232 14.61 -33.19 10.38
C PHE A 232 15.88 -33.90 10.84
N TYR A 233 17.07 -33.43 10.40
CA TYR A 233 18.33 -34.03 10.79
C TYR A 233 18.56 -34.00 12.29
N LYS A 234 18.07 -32.95 12.97
CA LYS A 234 18.11 -32.85 14.43
C LYS A 234 17.22 -33.93 15.06
N HIS A 235 15.97 -34.02 14.62
CA HIS A 235 15.03 -35.04 15.16
C HIS A 235 15.46 -36.46 14.84
N TYR A 236 16.03 -36.69 13.66
CA TYR A 236 16.58 -37.98 13.28
C TYR A 236 17.79 -38.35 14.17
N ALA A 237 18.65 -37.39 14.51
CA ALA A 237 19.74 -37.61 15.47
C ALA A 237 19.22 -37.97 16.88
N ASP A 238 18.16 -37.32 17.33
CA ASP A 238 17.49 -37.65 18.59
C ASP A 238 16.88 -39.06 18.54
N GLY A 239 16.25 -39.43 17.43
CA GLY A 239 15.77 -40.81 17.20
C GLY A 239 16.89 -41.84 17.24
N CYS A 240 17.98 -41.59 16.53
CA CYS A 240 19.19 -42.45 16.59
C CYS A 240 19.70 -42.64 18.03
N LYS A 241 19.67 -41.59 18.86
CA LYS A 241 20.13 -41.62 20.22
C LYS A 241 19.21 -42.37 21.16
N TYR A 242 17.94 -42.05 21.13
CA TYR A 242 16.98 -42.51 22.15
C TYR A 242 16.22 -43.79 21.73
N ILE A 243 16.09 -44.08 20.47
CA ILE A 243 15.43 -45.28 19.91
C ILE A 243 16.48 -46.28 19.44
N GLY A 244 17.39 -45.82 18.55
CA GLY A 244 18.45 -46.66 17.99
C GLY A 244 19.63 -46.92 18.93
N HIS A 245 19.68 -46.26 20.09
CA HIS A 245 20.74 -46.37 21.07
C HIS A 245 22.17 -46.20 20.52
N LEU A 246 22.32 -45.40 19.43
CA LEU A 246 23.62 -45.12 18.83
C LEU A 246 24.44 -44.16 19.70
N ASN A 247 25.75 -44.29 19.62
CA ASN A 247 26.63 -43.35 20.30
C ASN A 247 26.81 -42.04 19.52
N ASP A 248 27.28 -41.00 20.20
CA ASP A 248 27.40 -39.65 19.64
C ASP A 248 28.32 -39.58 18.39
N GLU A 249 29.32 -40.45 18.26
CA GLU A 249 30.24 -40.51 17.12
C GLU A 249 29.56 -41.09 15.87
N GLN A 250 28.78 -42.16 16.06
CA GLN A 250 27.95 -42.75 15.00
C GLN A 250 26.91 -41.76 14.49
N ILE A 251 26.20 -41.11 15.42
CA ILE A 251 25.18 -40.09 15.06
C ILE A 251 25.84 -38.94 14.31
N LYS A 252 26.99 -38.44 14.79
CA LYS A 252 27.73 -37.39 14.09
C LYS A 252 28.07 -37.74 12.65
N THR A 253 28.50 -39.01 12.44
CA THR A 253 28.84 -39.51 11.10
C THR A 253 27.61 -39.56 10.18
N ILE A 254 26.51 -40.10 10.67
CA ILE A 254 25.25 -40.17 9.94
C ILE A 254 24.80 -38.77 9.51
N ILE A 255 24.73 -37.84 10.44
CA ILE A 255 24.22 -36.47 10.17
C ILE A 255 25.20 -35.67 9.29
N ALA A 256 26.51 -35.84 9.48
CA ALA A 256 27.51 -35.19 8.63
C ALA A 256 27.40 -35.65 7.17
N TYR A 257 27.17 -36.95 6.95
CA TYR A 257 26.94 -37.51 5.63
C TYR A 257 25.67 -36.90 4.99
N ALA A 258 24.55 -36.92 5.72
CA ALA A 258 23.27 -36.37 5.27
C ALA A 258 23.39 -34.87 4.88
N LYS A 259 24.01 -34.08 5.74
CA LYS A 259 24.28 -32.65 5.46
C LYS A 259 25.16 -32.43 4.23
N LYS A 260 26.27 -33.20 4.12
CA LYS A 260 27.18 -33.09 2.98
C LYS A 260 26.50 -33.41 1.66
N LYS A 261 25.57 -34.35 1.64
CA LYS A 261 24.80 -34.77 0.46
C LYS A 261 23.50 -33.97 0.27
N SER A 262 23.14 -33.11 1.24
CA SER A 262 21.85 -32.39 1.25
C SER A 262 20.65 -33.33 1.04
N LEU A 263 20.65 -34.50 1.71
CA LEU A 263 19.60 -35.51 1.54
C LEU A 263 18.22 -34.95 1.86
N SER A 264 17.23 -35.34 1.06
CA SER A 264 15.82 -34.99 1.34
C SER A 264 15.30 -35.76 2.56
N ILE A 265 14.30 -35.21 3.23
CA ILE A 265 13.63 -35.86 4.36
C ILE A 265 12.98 -37.21 3.98
N THR A 266 12.76 -37.48 2.72
CA THR A 266 12.17 -38.73 2.21
C THR A 266 13.20 -39.65 1.57
N ASP A 267 14.51 -39.35 1.72
CA ASP A 267 15.58 -40.16 1.14
C ASP A 267 15.60 -41.57 1.74
N GLU A 268 15.89 -42.59 0.93
CA GLU A 268 15.98 -44.00 1.36
C GLU A 268 16.99 -44.22 2.46
N TYR A 269 18.00 -43.37 2.57
CA TYR A 269 18.99 -43.40 3.64
C TYR A 269 18.37 -43.28 5.05
N PHE A 270 17.26 -42.53 5.15
CA PHE A 270 16.56 -42.32 6.42
C PHE A 270 15.42 -43.34 6.63
N THR A 271 14.72 -43.70 5.55
CA THR A 271 13.57 -44.60 5.62
C THR A 271 13.96 -46.05 5.88
N ALA A 272 15.25 -46.39 5.79
CA ALA A 272 15.78 -47.73 6.09
C ALA A 272 15.55 -48.18 7.54
N ASP A 273 15.46 -47.24 8.50
CA ASP A 273 15.05 -47.49 9.87
C ASP A 273 13.69 -46.83 10.12
N GLU A 274 12.62 -47.60 9.96
CA GLU A 274 11.24 -47.15 10.00
C GLU A 274 10.87 -46.50 11.36
N GLU A 275 11.38 -47.03 12.47
CA GLU A 275 11.06 -46.55 13.82
C GLU A 275 11.70 -45.16 14.09
N ILE A 276 12.98 -45.01 13.76
CA ILE A 276 13.70 -43.75 13.88
C ILE A 276 13.10 -42.71 12.91
N TYR A 277 12.82 -43.12 11.69
CA TYR A 277 12.23 -42.26 10.65
C TYR A 277 10.86 -41.73 11.08
N THR A 278 9.96 -42.61 11.52
CA THR A 278 8.62 -42.23 11.97
C THR A 278 8.69 -41.24 13.13
N TYR A 279 9.54 -41.51 14.13
CA TYR A 279 9.76 -40.57 15.22
C TYR A 279 10.24 -39.19 14.71
N ALA A 280 11.20 -39.17 13.80
CA ALA A 280 11.76 -37.93 13.27
C ALA A 280 10.74 -37.10 12.50
N ILE A 281 9.92 -37.74 11.68
CA ILE A 281 8.84 -37.08 10.93
C ILE A 281 7.76 -36.56 11.88
N ASP A 282 7.33 -37.33 12.88
CA ASP A 282 6.31 -36.88 13.84
C ASP A 282 6.78 -35.65 14.62
N MET A 283 8.04 -35.64 15.04
CA MET A 283 8.61 -34.50 15.75
C MET A 283 8.80 -33.29 14.84
N LEU A 284 9.18 -33.51 13.57
CA LEU A 284 9.31 -32.45 12.58
C LEU A 284 7.94 -31.79 12.30
N VAL A 285 6.89 -32.58 12.08
CA VAL A 285 5.54 -32.05 11.82
C VAL A 285 5.07 -31.20 12.99
N LYS A 286 5.25 -31.67 14.24
CA LYS A 286 4.91 -30.89 15.44
C LYS A 286 5.71 -29.56 15.53
N GLU A 287 7.01 -29.60 15.23
CA GLU A 287 7.82 -28.38 15.16
C GLU A 287 7.31 -27.41 14.11
N CYS A 288 6.93 -27.92 12.92
CA CYS A 288 6.44 -27.11 11.81
C CYS A 288 5.10 -26.45 12.13
N GLU A 289 4.15 -27.19 12.68
CA GLU A 289 2.83 -26.68 13.08
C GLU A 289 2.98 -25.56 14.12
N GLN A 290 3.75 -25.78 15.17
CA GLN A 290 3.95 -24.80 16.22
C GLN A 290 4.70 -23.55 15.71
N SER A 291 5.69 -23.75 14.84
CA SER A 291 6.50 -22.64 14.30
C SER A 291 5.67 -21.76 13.36
N ALA A 292 4.84 -22.35 12.50
CA ALA A 292 3.94 -21.62 11.63
C ALA A 292 2.88 -20.84 12.42
N GLN A 293 2.28 -21.44 13.44
CA GLN A 293 1.38 -20.74 14.38
C GLN A 293 2.09 -19.56 15.05
N GLY A 294 3.31 -19.75 15.53
CA GLY A 294 4.14 -18.71 16.13
C GLY A 294 4.41 -17.54 15.16
N LEU A 295 4.68 -17.84 13.89
CA LEU A 295 4.86 -16.82 12.84
C LEU A 295 3.60 -16.00 12.63
N TYR A 296 2.43 -16.63 12.47
CA TYR A 296 1.15 -15.93 12.33
C TYR A 296 0.84 -15.06 13.55
N HIS A 297 1.03 -15.56 14.77
CA HIS A 297 0.85 -14.78 16.00
C HIS A 297 1.74 -13.56 16.03
N ASN A 298 3.04 -13.72 15.74
CA ASN A 298 4.00 -12.62 15.75
C ASN A 298 3.65 -11.55 14.72
N LEU A 299 3.36 -11.93 13.47
CA LEU A 299 3.06 -11.00 12.40
C LEU A 299 1.70 -10.31 12.57
N ASN A 300 0.77 -10.91 13.30
CA ASN A 300 -0.55 -10.32 13.53
C ASN A 300 -0.64 -9.44 14.78
N THR A 301 0.27 -9.56 15.75
CA THR A 301 0.10 -8.93 17.07
C THR A 301 1.22 -7.97 17.47
N LEU A 302 2.41 -8.04 16.85
CA LEU A 302 3.52 -7.18 17.22
C LEU A 302 3.43 -5.81 16.53
N GLU A 303 3.01 -4.81 17.29
CA GLU A 303 2.92 -3.41 16.87
C GLU A 303 4.30 -2.76 16.79
N SER A 304 5.08 -3.10 15.78
CA SER A 304 6.48 -2.67 15.64
C SER A 304 6.67 -1.42 14.77
N ARG A 305 5.60 -0.84 14.20
CA ARG A 305 5.65 0.39 13.40
C ARG A 305 5.16 1.60 14.19
N GLN A 306 5.62 2.79 13.77
CA GLN A 306 5.16 4.06 14.33
C GLN A 306 3.63 4.17 14.24
N GLY A 307 3.00 4.63 15.33
CA GLY A 307 1.54 4.72 15.44
C GLY A 307 0.87 3.42 15.86
N SER A 308 1.59 2.56 16.60
CA SER A 308 1.12 1.26 17.06
C SER A 308 0.59 0.37 15.94
N GLN A 309 1.20 0.48 14.75
CA GLN A 309 0.83 -0.35 13.61
C GLN A 309 1.50 -1.72 13.66
N VAL A 310 0.73 -2.75 13.33
CA VAL A 310 1.27 -4.05 12.94
C VAL A 310 1.89 -3.91 11.54
N PRO A 311 3.07 -4.53 11.27
CA PRO A 311 3.67 -4.53 9.95
C PRO A 311 2.72 -5.07 8.88
N PHE A 312 2.62 -4.38 7.76
CA PHE A 312 1.81 -4.82 6.62
C PHE A 312 2.58 -5.89 5.85
N THR A 313 2.41 -7.15 6.23
CA THR A 313 3.20 -8.28 5.73
C THR A 313 2.40 -9.17 4.80
N SER A 314 3.08 -9.76 3.81
CA SER A 314 2.52 -10.80 2.94
C SER A 314 3.51 -11.93 2.69
N ILE A 315 2.98 -13.15 2.57
CA ILE A 315 3.72 -14.36 2.26
C ILE A 315 3.12 -15.04 1.04
N ASN A 316 3.96 -15.29 0.03
CA ASN A 316 3.60 -16.04 -1.17
C ASN A 316 4.18 -17.45 -1.06
N PHE A 317 3.43 -18.49 -1.41
CA PHE A 317 3.84 -19.90 -1.31
C PHE A 317 2.93 -20.83 -2.13
N GLY A 318 3.30 -22.10 -2.23
CA GLY A 318 2.50 -23.13 -2.90
C GLY A 318 3.15 -23.75 -4.15
N ARG A 319 4.36 -23.29 -4.51
CA ARG A 319 5.04 -23.69 -5.76
C ARG A 319 6.11 -24.76 -5.57
N ASP A 320 6.79 -24.81 -4.42
CA ASP A 320 7.84 -25.79 -4.17
C ASP A 320 7.24 -27.21 -4.07
N THR A 321 7.64 -28.09 -5.01
CA THR A 321 7.20 -29.48 -5.09
C THR A 321 8.08 -30.43 -4.32
N SER A 322 9.18 -29.97 -3.72
CA SER A 322 10.01 -30.79 -2.85
C SER A 322 9.25 -31.19 -1.58
N PRO A 323 9.53 -32.36 -0.98
CA PRO A 323 8.89 -32.75 0.26
C PRO A 323 9.01 -31.69 1.37
N GLU A 324 10.12 -31.00 1.42
CA GLU A 324 10.40 -29.93 2.37
C GLU A 324 9.56 -28.68 2.12
N GLY A 325 9.52 -28.18 0.89
CA GLY A 325 8.73 -26.99 0.53
C GLY A 325 7.22 -27.22 0.62
N ARG A 326 6.77 -28.43 0.27
CA ARG A 326 5.38 -28.87 0.50
C ARG A 326 5.02 -28.84 1.99
N LEU A 327 5.93 -29.29 2.88
CA LEU A 327 5.70 -29.23 4.31
C LEU A 327 5.63 -27.79 4.84
N VAL A 328 6.46 -26.87 4.32
CA VAL A 328 6.31 -25.43 4.61
C VAL A 328 4.95 -24.92 4.22
N SER A 329 4.54 -25.12 2.97
CA SER A 329 3.23 -24.66 2.45
C SER A 329 2.06 -25.25 3.25
N LYS A 330 2.12 -26.56 3.54
CA LYS A 330 1.12 -27.23 4.38
C LYS A 330 1.02 -26.62 5.77
N SER A 331 2.15 -26.40 6.43
CA SER A 331 2.18 -25.84 7.79
C SER A 331 1.61 -24.41 7.84
N MET A 332 1.87 -23.59 6.81
CA MET A 332 1.27 -22.25 6.71
C MET A 332 -0.24 -22.32 6.53
N LEU A 333 -0.74 -23.25 5.71
CA LEU A 333 -2.18 -23.44 5.50
C LEU A 333 -2.87 -23.99 6.75
N ASP A 334 -2.28 -24.96 7.43
CA ASP A 334 -2.83 -25.54 8.66
C ASP A 334 -2.87 -24.47 9.78
N ALA A 335 -1.82 -23.67 9.95
CA ALA A 335 -1.81 -22.55 10.90
C ALA A 335 -2.89 -21.50 10.56
N SER A 336 -3.09 -21.20 9.28
CA SER A 336 -4.19 -20.33 8.84
C SER A 336 -5.56 -20.91 9.18
N ILE A 337 -5.79 -22.20 8.90
CA ILE A 337 -7.04 -22.91 9.20
C ILE A 337 -7.34 -22.91 10.69
N ASP A 338 -6.31 -23.19 11.52
CA ASP A 338 -6.45 -23.19 12.98
C ASP A 338 -6.79 -21.79 13.50
N GLY A 339 -6.22 -20.75 12.88
CA GLY A 339 -6.47 -19.37 13.26
C GLY A 339 -5.72 -18.95 14.53
N ILE A 340 -5.95 -17.72 14.97
CA ILE A 340 -5.23 -17.13 16.09
C ILE A 340 -6.08 -16.90 17.34
N GLY A 341 -5.41 -16.95 18.49
CA GLY A 341 -6.00 -16.64 19.79
C GLY A 341 -7.04 -17.62 20.28
N LYS A 342 -7.70 -17.27 21.38
CA LYS A 342 -8.62 -18.15 22.12
C LYS A 342 -9.82 -18.66 21.27
N PHE A 343 -10.23 -17.88 20.30
CA PHE A 343 -11.43 -18.17 19.49
C PHE A 343 -11.10 -18.60 18.06
N HIS A 344 -9.83 -18.97 17.80
CA HIS A 344 -9.40 -19.41 16.46
C HIS A 344 -9.83 -18.42 15.35
N ARG A 345 -9.55 -17.12 15.54
CA ARG A 345 -9.97 -16.07 14.62
C ARG A 345 -9.04 -16.00 13.39
N THR A 346 -9.54 -15.38 12.33
CA THR A 346 -8.72 -15.07 11.17
C THR A 346 -7.62 -14.07 11.54
N SER A 347 -6.38 -14.35 11.14
CA SER A 347 -5.29 -13.37 11.22
C SER A 347 -5.46 -12.28 10.17
N ILE A 348 -5.24 -11.03 10.55
CA ILE A 348 -5.20 -9.91 9.59
C ILE A 348 -3.90 -9.97 8.79
N PHE A 349 -2.80 -10.26 9.46
CA PHE A 349 -1.47 -10.45 8.88
C PHE A 349 -0.85 -11.78 9.35
N PRO A 350 0.02 -12.36 8.50
CA PRO A 350 0.36 -11.95 7.14
C PRO A 350 -0.79 -12.17 6.16
N ILE A 351 -0.85 -11.34 5.07
CA ILE A 351 -1.68 -11.67 3.92
C ILE A 351 -1.08 -12.90 3.26
N SER A 352 -1.81 -14.00 3.32
CA SER A 352 -1.39 -15.27 2.71
C SER A 352 -1.83 -15.32 1.25
N ILE A 353 -0.92 -15.70 0.37
CA ILE A 353 -1.10 -15.70 -1.09
C ILE A 353 -0.64 -17.05 -1.63
N PHE A 354 -1.58 -17.79 -2.22
CA PHE A 354 -1.29 -19.07 -2.84
C PHE A 354 -0.96 -18.89 -4.32
N GLN A 355 0.20 -19.37 -4.74
CA GLN A 355 0.71 -19.25 -6.10
C GLN A 355 0.18 -20.40 -6.96
N TYR A 356 -0.89 -20.15 -7.71
CA TYR A 356 -1.48 -21.10 -8.65
C TYR A 356 -0.62 -21.27 -9.91
N LYS A 357 -0.45 -22.52 -10.37
CA LYS A 357 0.28 -22.84 -11.60
C LYS A 357 -0.16 -24.15 -12.19
N GLN A 358 -0.40 -24.19 -13.52
CA GLN A 358 -0.62 -25.44 -14.25
C GLN A 358 0.63 -26.32 -14.22
N GLY A 359 0.43 -27.63 -14.07
CA GLY A 359 1.52 -28.58 -13.90
C GLY A 359 2.14 -28.64 -12.50
N VAL A 360 1.74 -27.74 -11.59
CA VAL A 360 2.21 -27.71 -10.20
C VAL A 360 1.10 -27.99 -9.20
N ASN A 361 -0.02 -27.26 -9.28
CA ASN A 361 -1.12 -27.38 -8.31
C ASN A 361 -2.51 -27.10 -8.90
N ALA A 362 -2.63 -26.83 -10.20
CA ALA A 362 -3.90 -26.46 -10.82
C ALA A 362 -4.86 -27.63 -10.99
N ASN A 363 -4.35 -28.80 -11.36
CA ASN A 363 -5.13 -29.96 -11.79
C ASN A 363 -4.94 -31.15 -10.84
N PRO A 364 -5.89 -32.11 -10.79
CA PRO A 364 -5.83 -33.25 -9.86
C PRO A 364 -4.55 -34.09 -9.92
N ASP A 365 -3.92 -34.19 -11.08
CA ASP A 365 -2.68 -34.96 -11.29
C ASP A 365 -1.41 -34.17 -10.96
N ASP A 366 -1.52 -32.89 -10.63
CA ASP A 366 -0.38 -32.04 -10.32
C ASP A 366 0.18 -32.35 -8.91
N PRO A 367 1.51 -32.25 -8.69
CA PRO A 367 2.17 -32.69 -7.46
C PRO A 367 1.70 -31.97 -6.19
N ASN A 368 1.26 -30.71 -6.29
CA ASN A 368 0.79 -29.89 -5.17
C ASN A 368 -0.73 -29.64 -5.21
N TYR A 369 -1.50 -30.46 -5.94
CA TYR A 369 -2.97 -30.28 -6.01
C TYR A 369 -3.64 -30.39 -4.64
N ASP A 370 -3.18 -31.31 -3.79
CA ASP A 370 -3.66 -31.47 -2.42
C ASP A 370 -3.46 -30.19 -1.59
N LEU A 371 -2.36 -29.44 -1.81
CA LEU A 371 -2.12 -28.13 -1.19
C LEU A 371 -3.10 -27.09 -1.71
N LYS A 372 -3.49 -27.10 -2.98
CA LYS A 372 -4.57 -26.25 -3.51
C LYS A 372 -5.89 -26.56 -2.79
N GLN A 373 -6.24 -27.84 -2.62
CA GLN A 373 -7.45 -28.23 -1.88
C GLN A 373 -7.40 -27.75 -0.41
N LEU A 374 -6.24 -27.84 0.22
CA LEU A 374 -6.04 -27.31 1.57
C LEU A 374 -6.14 -25.76 1.60
N ALA A 375 -5.63 -25.08 0.57
CA ALA A 375 -5.77 -23.64 0.40
C ALA A 375 -7.23 -23.21 0.24
N LEU A 376 -8.04 -23.94 -0.53
CA LEU A 376 -9.48 -23.70 -0.65
C LEU A 376 -10.21 -23.90 0.68
N LYS A 377 -9.83 -24.93 1.45
CA LYS A 377 -10.34 -25.14 2.80
C LYS A 377 -9.97 -24.00 3.75
N SER A 378 -8.73 -23.52 3.70
CA SER A 378 -8.30 -22.34 4.46
C SER A 378 -9.10 -21.10 4.04
N LEU A 379 -9.19 -20.82 2.74
CA LEU A 379 -9.95 -19.71 2.20
C LEU A 379 -11.40 -19.72 2.67
N SER A 380 -12.08 -20.87 2.60
CA SER A 380 -13.47 -21.02 3.02
C SER A 380 -13.71 -20.71 4.50
N LYS A 381 -12.68 -20.81 5.33
CA LYS A 381 -12.76 -20.66 6.78
C LYS A 381 -12.19 -19.33 7.26
N ARG A 382 -11.25 -18.73 6.50
CA ARG A 382 -10.41 -17.60 6.95
C ARG A 382 -10.29 -16.42 5.98
N ILE A 383 -10.95 -16.44 4.82
CA ILE A 383 -10.82 -15.44 3.73
C ILE A 383 -9.40 -15.46 3.09
N TYR A 384 -8.48 -16.20 3.63
CA TYR A 384 -7.12 -16.41 3.12
C TYR A 384 -6.82 -17.88 2.87
N PRO A 385 -5.94 -18.20 1.90
CA PRO A 385 -5.14 -17.30 1.08
C PRO A 385 -5.92 -16.66 -0.08
N ASN A 386 -5.43 -15.53 -0.60
CA ASN A 386 -5.76 -15.08 -1.94
C ASN A 386 -4.98 -15.93 -2.95
N PHE A 387 -5.37 -15.88 -4.24
CA PHE A 387 -4.72 -16.67 -5.29
C PHE A 387 -4.09 -15.76 -6.35
N VAL A 388 -2.81 -16.01 -6.70
CA VAL A 388 -2.14 -15.37 -7.85
C VAL A 388 -1.91 -16.39 -8.96
N ASN A 389 -2.01 -15.94 -10.19
CA ASN A 389 -1.95 -16.77 -11.39
C ASN A 389 -0.52 -16.74 -11.98
N GLY A 390 0.25 -17.80 -11.78
CA GLY A 390 1.57 -17.97 -12.39
C GLY A 390 1.53 -18.23 -13.91
N ASP A 391 0.35 -18.50 -14.47
CA ASP A 391 0.14 -18.65 -15.92
C ASP A 391 -0.37 -17.36 -16.58
N TRP A 392 -0.50 -16.25 -15.82
CA TRP A 392 -0.89 -14.98 -16.38
C TRP A 392 0.03 -14.55 -17.53
N SER A 393 -0.54 -14.09 -18.63
CA SER A 393 0.19 -13.76 -19.86
C SER A 393 1.31 -12.72 -19.70
N GLN A 394 1.29 -11.93 -18.62
CA GLN A 394 2.33 -10.95 -18.28
C GLN A 394 3.20 -11.38 -17.08
N ALA A 395 3.09 -12.60 -16.58
CA ALA A 395 3.89 -13.09 -15.45
C ALA A 395 5.37 -13.25 -15.80
N HIS A 396 5.66 -13.75 -17.02
CA HIS A 396 7.01 -13.98 -17.55
C HIS A 396 7.91 -14.76 -16.59
N GLU A 397 7.39 -15.85 -16.03
CA GLU A 397 8.12 -16.72 -15.12
C GLU A 397 9.16 -17.59 -15.86
N ASP A 398 10.32 -17.80 -15.23
CA ASP A 398 11.27 -18.87 -15.56
C ASP A 398 11.07 -20.00 -14.53
N GLU A 399 10.70 -21.19 -14.97
CA GLU A 399 10.44 -22.34 -14.08
C GLU A 399 11.69 -22.78 -13.28
N ASN A 400 12.88 -22.43 -13.75
CA ASN A 400 14.15 -22.72 -13.09
C ASN A 400 14.62 -21.62 -12.14
N ASP A 401 13.93 -20.48 -12.12
CA ASP A 401 14.28 -19.34 -11.27
C ASP A 401 13.07 -18.88 -10.43
N PRO A 402 12.95 -19.37 -9.19
CA PRO A 402 11.85 -19.01 -8.29
C PRO A 402 11.74 -17.49 -8.04
N ASP A 403 12.82 -16.72 -8.15
CA ASP A 403 12.81 -15.27 -7.98
C ASP A 403 11.91 -14.57 -9.02
N THR A 404 11.58 -15.25 -10.14
CA THR A 404 10.69 -14.75 -11.19
C THR A 404 9.23 -15.10 -11.01
N PHE A 405 8.88 -15.97 -10.05
CA PHE A 405 7.51 -16.45 -9.86
C PHE A 405 6.54 -15.33 -9.53
N MET A 406 5.30 -15.49 -10.00
CA MET A 406 4.23 -14.53 -9.77
C MET A 406 3.95 -14.39 -8.28
N ALA A 407 4.13 -13.19 -7.77
CA ALA A 407 3.96 -12.85 -6.37
C ALA A 407 3.45 -11.41 -6.20
N THR A 408 2.79 -11.13 -5.07
CA THR A 408 2.31 -9.78 -4.77
C THR A 408 2.79 -9.30 -3.40
N MET A 409 2.96 -7.99 -3.29
CA MET A 409 3.29 -7.30 -2.03
C MET A 409 2.07 -6.54 -1.53
N GLY A 410 1.83 -6.62 -0.22
CA GLY A 410 0.71 -5.92 0.39
C GLY A 410 -0.62 -6.30 -0.24
N CYS A 411 -1.41 -5.30 -0.70
CA CYS A 411 -2.73 -5.55 -1.25
C CYS A 411 -2.70 -6.17 -2.64
N ARG A 412 -1.84 -5.67 -3.55
CA ARG A 412 -1.82 -6.07 -4.97
C ARG A 412 -0.58 -5.63 -5.76
N THR A 413 0.44 -5.07 -5.13
CA THR A 413 1.62 -4.57 -5.85
C THR A 413 2.41 -5.72 -6.47
N MET A 414 2.69 -5.60 -7.77
CA MET A 414 3.47 -6.54 -8.56
C MET A 414 4.74 -5.86 -9.07
N ILE A 415 5.77 -6.66 -9.33
CA ILE A 415 7.04 -6.18 -9.90
C ILE A 415 7.20 -6.75 -11.30
N GLY A 416 7.40 -5.86 -12.26
CA GLY A 416 7.64 -6.20 -13.67
C GLY A 416 9.12 -6.31 -14.01
N TYR A 417 9.44 -6.14 -15.30
CA TYR A 417 10.78 -6.22 -15.84
C TYR A 417 11.72 -5.17 -15.26
N ASP A 418 12.95 -5.58 -14.95
CA ASP A 418 14.04 -4.69 -14.56
C ASP A 418 14.99 -4.42 -15.74
N ARG A 419 15.22 -3.14 -16.04
CA ARG A 419 16.10 -2.69 -17.13
C ARG A 419 17.57 -2.71 -16.76
N HIS A 420 17.90 -2.95 -15.49
CA HIS A 420 19.25 -2.90 -14.94
C HIS A 420 19.88 -4.29 -14.70
N GLY A 421 19.36 -5.32 -15.36
CA GLY A 421 20.00 -6.63 -15.45
C GLY A 421 19.39 -7.74 -14.61
N LEU A 422 18.34 -7.47 -13.81
CA LEU A 422 17.65 -8.49 -13.03
C LEU A 422 16.48 -9.15 -13.78
N GLY A 423 16.13 -8.65 -14.98
CA GLY A 423 15.05 -9.21 -15.78
C GLY A 423 13.71 -9.22 -15.03
N TYR A 424 13.07 -10.38 -14.92
CA TYR A 424 11.80 -10.54 -14.19
C TYR A 424 11.96 -10.99 -12.74
N SER A 425 13.19 -11.08 -12.20
CA SER A 425 13.42 -11.36 -10.78
C SER A 425 12.72 -10.30 -9.90
N LYS A 426 12.06 -10.74 -8.84
CA LYS A 426 11.27 -9.90 -7.95
C LYS A 426 11.94 -9.71 -6.59
N VAL A 427 12.73 -10.71 -6.16
CA VAL A 427 13.38 -10.73 -4.86
C VAL A 427 14.34 -9.57 -4.68
N GLY A 428 14.27 -8.90 -3.55
CA GLY A 428 15.09 -7.73 -3.24
C GLY A 428 14.73 -6.47 -4.04
N ARG A 429 13.54 -6.42 -4.65
CA ARG A 429 13.04 -5.27 -5.40
C ARG A 429 11.73 -4.75 -4.81
N GLY A 430 11.40 -3.52 -5.10
CA GLY A 430 10.21 -2.88 -4.54
C GLY A 430 9.56 -1.85 -5.45
N ASN A 431 8.62 -1.14 -4.84
CA ASN A 431 7.90 -0.02 -5.42
C ASN A 431 8.33 1.26 -4.70
N ASN A 432 8.73 2.28 -5.43
CA ASN A 432 9.21 3.53 -4.82
C ASN A 432 8.07 4.37 -4.26
N ASN A 433 7.08 4.67 -5.08
CA ASN A 433 5.96 5.52 -4.71
C ASN A 433 4.87 5.43 -5.78
N PRO A 434 3.60 5.15 -5.45
CA PRO A 434 2.52 5.29 -6.40
C PRO A 434 2.07 6.76 -6.50
N ILE A 435 1.77 7.20 -7.73
CA ILE A 435 1.09 8.46 -8.01
C ILE A 435 -0.17 8.13 -8.80
N THR A 436 -1.33 8.52 -8.28
CA THR A 436 -2.62 8.12 -8.87
C THR A 436 -3.27 9.28 -9.62
N ILE A 437 -3.71 9.02 -10.84
CA ILE A 437 -4.52 9.94 -11.66
C ILE A 437 -5.98 9.82 -11.23
N ILE A 438 -6.62 10.95 -10.96
CA ILE A 438 -8.04 11.04 -10.63
C ILE A 438 -8.83 11.21 -11.92
N LEU A 439 -9.18 10.09 -12.56
CA LEU A 439 -9.83 10.09 -13.87
C LEU A 439 -11.14 10.89 -13.92
N PRO A 440 -12.01 10.84 -12.88
CA PRO A 440 -13.24 11.62 -12.86
C PRO A 440 -13.00 13.14 -12.92
N LYS A 441 -11.87 13.63 -12.37
CA LYS A 441 -11.53 15.07 -12.42
C LYS A 441 -11.45 15.56 -13.88
N ILE A 442 -10.73 14.85 -14.72
CA ILE A 442 -10.58 15.18 -16.14
C ILE A 442 -11.92 14.99 -16.87
N ALA A 443 -12.62 13.90 -16.56
CA ALA A 443 -13.88 13.57 -17.20
C ALA A 443 -15.00 14.59 -16.95
N ILE A 444 -15.10 15.16 -15.74
CA ILE A 444 -16.07 16.20 -15.40
C ILE A 444 -15.85 17.46 -16.25
N GLU A 445 -14.60 17.82 -16.53
CA GLU A 445 -14.27 19.02 -17.31
C GLU A 445 -14.64 18.90 -18.79
N TYR A 446 -14.61 17.71 -19.35
CA TYR A 446 -14.84 17.46 -20.79
C TYR A 446 -16.12 16.68 -21.08
N GLY A 447 -16.79 16.16 -20.07
CA GLY A 447 -17.98 15.32 -20.18
C GLY A 447 -19.30 16.08 -20.26
N ILE A 448 -20.38 15.31 -20.24
CA ILE A 448 -21.76 15.79 -20.30
C ILE A 448 -22.39 16.00 -18.91
N CYS A 449 -21.80 15.45 -17.86
CA CYS A 449 -22.39 15.34 -16.52
C CYS A 449 -22.76 16.69 -15.87
N THR A 450 -22.09 17.79 -16.27
CA THR A 450 -22.38 19.14 -15.76
C THR A 450 -23.51 19.85 -16.52
N GLY A 451 -24.06 19.24 -17.57
CA GLY A 451 -25.05 19.85 -18.44
C GLY A 451 -24.51 20.98 -19.37
N LYS A 452 -23.22 21.32 -19.25
CA LYS A 452 -22.58 22.33 -20.10
C LYS A 452 -22.39 21.87 -21.56
N ARG A 453 -22.36 20.55 -21.77
CA ARG A 453 -22.21 19.92 -23.09
C ARG A 453 -23.29 18.85 -23.28
N LYS A 454 -23.76 18.73 -24.54
CA LYS A 454 -24.66 17.64 -24.95
C LYS A 454 -23.89 16.39 -25.41
N VAL A 455 -22.64 16.57 -25.84
CA VAL A 455 -21.71 15.53 -26.27
C VAL A 455 -20.38 15.80 -25.63
N ALA A 456 -19.72 14.74 -25.14
CA ALA A 456 -18.41 14.84 -24.52
C ALA A 456 -17.35 15.33 -25.52
N ASN A 457 -16.46 16.18 -25.06
CA ASN A 457 -15.29 16.60 -25.83
C ASN A 457 -14.14 15.59 -25.60
N ILE A 458 -14.16 14.51 -26.36
CA ILE A 458 -13.21 13.42 -26.23
C ILE A 458 -11.79 13.86 -26.59
N ASP A 459 -11.59 14.69 -27.60
CA ASP A 459 -10.25 15.21 -27.95
C ASP A 459 -9.67 16.06 -26.80
N GLY A 460 -10.51 16.92 -26.19
CA GLY A 460 -10.12 17.70 -25.03
C GLY A 460 -9.73 16.82 -23.84
N PHE A 461 -10.48 15.75 -23.59
CA PHE A 461 -10.15 14.77 -22.55
C PHE A 461 -8.77 14.14 -22.79
N TRP A 462 -8.52 13.63 -24.01
CA TRP A 462 -7.23 13.00 -24.34
C TRP A 462 -6.05 13.97 -24.26
N ASN A 463 -6.23 15.21 -24.69
CA ASN A 463 -5.18 16.23 -24.59
C ASN A 463 -4.82 16.50 -23.12
N LYS A 464 -5.82 16.72 -22.26
CA LYS A 464 -5.59 16.94 -20.83
C LYS A 464 -5.04 15.70 -20.14
N PHE A 465 -5.52 14.52 -20.51
CA PHE A 465 -5.04 13.27 -19.95
C PHE A 465 -3.54 13.04 -20.26
N ASN A 466 -3.11 13.27 -21.50
CA ASN A 466 -1.69 13.18 -21.86
C ASN A 466 -0.83 14.26 -21.16
N GLU A 467 -1.35 15.47 -20.96
CA GLU A 467 -0.68 16.49 -20.12
C GLU A 467 -0.45 15.99 -18.70
N ILE A 468 -1.47 15.37 -18.09
CA ILE A 468 -1.37 14.81 -16.74
C ILE A 468 -0.41 13.63 -16.69
N LEU A 469 -0.37 12.74 -17.69
CA LEU A 469 0.62 11.65 -17.76
C LEU A 469 2.06 12.18 -17.75
N ASN A 470 2.35 13.22 -18.53
CA ASN A 470 3.68 13.87 -18.52
C ASN A 470 4.01 14.49 -17.16
N LEU A 471 3.01 15.06 -16.48
CA LEU A 471 3.20 15.63 -15.16
C LEU A 471 3.47 14.53 -14.10
N VAL A 472 2.81 13.37 -14.21
CA VAL A 472 3.05 12.21 -13.34
C VAL A 472 4.48 11.67 -13.52
N GLU A 473 4.97 11.56 -14.77
CA GLU A 473 6.36 11.20 -15.03
C GLU A 473 7.33 12.17 -14.36
N LYS A 474 7.13 13.48 -14.57
CA LYS A 474 7.93 14.53 -13.91
C LYS A 474 7.91 14.38 -12.38
N ALA A 475 6.75 14.12 -11.81
CA ALA A 475 6.59 13.96 -10.37
C ALA A 475 7.32 12.73 -9.83
N HIS A 476 7.32 11.62 -10.56
CA HIS A 476 8.12 10.45 -10.21
C HIS A 476 9.62 10.73 -10.25
N LEU A 477 10.09 11.44 -11.27
CA LEU A 477 11.50 11.80 -11.40
C LEU A 477 11.95 12.75 -10.29
N GLU A 478 11.14 13.75 -9.93
CA GLU A 478 11.42 14.64 -8.80
C GLU A 478 11.54 13.86 -7.49
N ARG A 479 10.61 12.92 -7.23
CA ARG A 479 10.66 12.04 -6.06
C ARG A 479 11.87 11.12 -6.08
N PHE A 480 12.25 10.60 -7.25
CA PHE A 480 13.42 9.74 -7.42
C PHE A 480 14.71 10.45 -7.02
N GLU A 481 14.89 11.72 -7.40
CA GLU A 481 16.09 12.48 -7.02
C GLU A 481 16.19 12.67 -5.49
N ILE A 482 15.05 12.89 -4.79
CA ILE A 482 15.02 12.98 -3.32
C ILE A 482 15.41 11.64 -2.69
N MET A 483 14.89 10.52 -3.21
CA MET A 483 15.20 9.19 -2.70
C MET A 483 16.65 8.81 -2.97
N LYS A 484 17.12 9.06 -4.18
CA LYS A 484 18.49 8.78 -4.63
C LYS A 484 19.54 9.50 -3.80
N ALA A 485 19.24 10.72 -3.35
CA ALA A 485 20.13 11.53 -2.51
C ALA A 485 20.28 11.00 -1.07
N GLN A 486 19.48 9.98 -0.65
CA GLN A 486 19.58 9.41 0.69
C GLN A 486 20.86 8.59 0.84
N SER A 487 21.44 8.66 2.05
CA SER A 487 22.53 7.77 2.45
C SER A 487 21.99 6.38 2.85
N PRO A 488 22.72 5.29 2.61
CA PRO A 488 22.38 3.97 3.16
C PRO A 488 22.16 3.96 4.68
N GLN A 489 22.77 4.90 5.40
CA GLN A 489 22.62 5.05 6.85
C GLN A 489 21.22 5.55 7.26
N ALA A 490 20.40 6.01 6.34
CA ALA A 490 19.00 6.35 6.61
C ALA A 490 18.14 5.10 6.89
N ALA A 491 18.54 3.93 6.33
CA ALA A 491 17.86 2.67 6.51
C ALA A 491 18.88 1.50 6.67
N PRO A 492 19.61 1.44 7.80
CA PRO A 492 20.73 0.49 7.95
C PRO A 492 20.33 -0.97 7.81
N PHE A 493 19.15 -1.37 8.31
CA PHE A 493 18.67 -2.73 8.15
C PHE A 493 18.52 -3.09 6.68
N MET A 494 17.92 -2.20 5.87
CA MET A 494 17.68 -2.40 4.45
C MET A 494 18.98 -2.49 3.64
N TYR A 495 19.93 -1.59 3.86
CA TYR A 495 21.09 -1.46 2.99
C TYR A 495 22.33 -2.22 3.46
N ASN A 496 22.47 -2.53 4.78
CA ASN A 496 23.68 -3.17 5.28
C ASN A 496 23.58 -4.70 5.40
N ASN A 497 22.40 -5.29 5.16
CA ASN A 497 22.17 -6.72 5.36
C ASN A 497 21.85 -7.50 4.08
N GLY A 498 21.97 -6.87 2.92
CA GLY A 498 21.63 -7.53 1.65
C GLY A 498 20.15 -7.91 1.52
N THR A 499 19.26 -7.18 2.21
CA THR A 499 17.81 -7.41 2.14
C THR A 499 17.20 -7.01 0.81
N ILE A 500 17.92 -6.15 0.07
CA ILE A 500 17.56 -5.68 -1.27
C ILE A 500 18.73 -5.83 -2.23
N LYS A 501 18.45 -5.94 -3.52
CA LYS A 501 19.48 -6.12 -4.56
C LYS A 501 20.42 -4.93 -4.63
N ASP A 502 21.69 -5.23 -4.89
CA ASP A 502 22.78 -4.24 -5.04
C ASP A 502 22.99 -3.30 -3.85
N SER A 503 22.49 -3.67 -2.65
CA SER A 503 22.67 -2.87 -1.44
C SER A 503 24.14 -2.71 -1.03
N ASP A 504 24.97 -3.70 -1.30
CA ASP A 504 26.41 -3.69 -1.09
C ASP A 504 27.16 -2.66 -1.97
N LYS A 505 26.57 -2.25 -3.07
CA LYS A 505 27.08 -1.21 -3.97
C LYS A 505 26.69 0.23 -3.53
N CYS A 506 25.78 0.35 -2.55
CA CYS A 506 25.34 1.64 -2.01
C CYS A 506 26.36 2.17 -1.00
N VAL A 507 27.14 3.20 -1.36
CA VAL A 507 28.16 3.81 -0.46
C VAL A 507 27.69 5.16 0.06
N ASP A 508 27.61 6.18 -0.80
CA ASP A 508 27.17 7.53 -0.46
C ASP A 508 25.71 7.80 -0.81
N SER A 509 25.13 6.98 -1.65
CA SER A 509 23.80 7.11 -2.22
C SER A 509 23.16 5.73 -2.35
N VAL A 510 21.83 5.68 -2.25
CA VAL A 510 21.06 4.44 -2.41
C VAL A 510 20.72 4.12 -3.87
N TYR A 511 21.30 4.84 -4.83
CA TYR A 511 20.98 4.71 -6.25
C TYR A 511 21.08 3.29 -6.79
N GLU A 512 22.15 2.56 -6.45
CA GLU A 512 22.41 1.22 -7.00
C GLU A 512 21.29 0.21 -6.67
N SER A 513 20.67 0.28 -5.51
CA SER A 513 19.49 -0.50 -5.19
C SER A 513 18.20 0.13 -5.75
N LEU A 514 18.09 1.46 -5.67
CA LEU A 514 16.87 2.19 -6.01
C LEU A 514 16.50 2.06 -7.50
N LYS A 515 17.48 1.97 -8.39
CA LYS A 515 17.28 1.84 -9.84
C LYS A 515 16.49 0.59 -10.26
N HIS A 516 16.52 -0.48 -9.44
CA HIS A 516 15.81 -1.73 -9.67
C HIS A 516 14.32 -1.67 -9.30
N ASN A 517 13.93 -0.68 -8.52
CA ASN A 517 12.56 -0.52 -8.07
C ASN A 517 11.64 0.03 -9.18
N THR A 518 10.33 -0.12 -8.97
CA THR A 518 9.31 0.33 -9.92
C THR A 518 8.70 1.68 -9.52
N PHE A 519 8.20 2.41 -10.52
CA PHE A 519 7.43 3.65 -10.39
C PHE A 519 6.01 3.38 -10.87
N ALA A 520 5.03 3.46 -9.97
CA ALA A 520 3.67 3.08 -10.27
C ALA A 520 2.80 4.28 -10.69
N ILE A 521 2.38 4.31 -11.95
CA ILE A 521 1.38 5.25 -12.46
C ILE A 521 0.01 4.66 -12.18
N GLY A 522 -0.63 5.15 -11.11
CA GLY A 522 -1.91 4.67 -10.65
C GLY A 522 -3.10 5.37 -11.28
N TYR A 523 -4.29 4.78 -11.14
CA TYR A 523 -5.56 5.38 -11.55
C TYR A 523 -6.71 4.95 -10.64
N ILE A 524 -7.75 5.82 -10.54
CA ILE A 524 -8.97 5.58 -9.78
C ILE A 524 -10.19 6.16 -10.51
N GLY A 525 -11.37 5.57 -10.26
CA GLY A 525 -12.64 6.14 -10.67
C GLY A 525 -12.96 5.93 -12.14
N VAL A 526 -12.65 4.76 -12.72
CA VAL A 526 -13.02 4.43 -14.11
C VAL A 526 -14.53 4.49 -14.32
N ALA A 527 -15.31 4.00 -13.37
CA ALA A 527 -16.77 4.04 -13.45
C ALA A 527 -17.30 5.48 -13.50
N GLU A 528 -16.83 6.34 -12.60
CA GLU A 528 -17.23 7.74 -12.53
C GLU A 528 -16.70 8.56 -13.71
N MET A 529 -15.51 8.23 -14.24
CA MET A 529 -15.02 8.80 -15.50
C MET A 529 -15.98 8.52 -16.64
N CYS A 530 -16.38 7.27 -16.83
CA CYS A 530 -17.32 6.86 -17.86
C CYS A 530 -18.69 7.54 -17.68
N GLN A 531 -19.19 7.55 -16.44
CA GLN A 531 -20.44 8.20 -16.10
C GLN A 531 -20.41 9.71 -16.42
N ALA A 532 -19.31 10.39 -16.13
CA ALA A 532 -19.15 11.82 -16.41
C ALA A 532 -19.09 12.12 -17.92
N LEU A 533 -18.44 11.26 -18.70
CA LEU A 533 -18.29 11.43 -20.15
C LEU A 533 -19.57 11.04 -20.90
N PHE A 534 -20.18 9.90 -20.56
CA PHE A 534 -21.18 9.24 -21.42
C PHE A 534 -22.55 9.03 -20.73
N GLY A 535 -22.67 9.31 -19.42
CA GLY A 535 -23.92 9.06 -18.67
C GLY A 535 -24.16 7.59 -18.32
N LYS A 536 -23.17 6.71 -18.53
CA LYS A 536 -23.15 5.29 -18.17
C LYS A 536 -21.79 4.89 -17.70
N ASN A 537 -21.68 3.89 -16.82
CA ASN A 537 -20.41 3.32 -16.45
C ASN A 537 -19.99 2.15 -17.35
N HIS A 538 -18.74 1.69 -17.21
CA HIS A 538 -18.15 0.63 -18.04
C HIS A 538 -18.73 -0.78 -17.80
N ALA A 539 -19.51 -0.98 -16.73
CA ALA A 539 -20.21 -2.24 -16.48
C ALA A 539 -21.54 -2.30 -17.24
N GLN A 540 -22.11 -1.15 -17.61
CA GLN A 540 -23.45 -1.04 -18.19
C GLN A 540 -23.48 -0.98 -19.72
N ASP A 541 -22.33 -0.71 -20.37
CA ASP A 541 -22.29 -0.49 -21.83
C ASP A 541 -20.92 -0.90 -22.39
N ASP A 542 -20.92 -1.74 -23.44
CA ASP A 542 -19.72 -2.31 -24.04
C ASP A 542 -18.87 -1.24 -24.75
N THR A 543 -19.49 -0.29 -25.44
CA THR A 543 -18.75 0.80 -26.13
C THR A 543 -18.07 1.71 -25.11
N VAL A 544 -18.73 1.99 -24.00
CA VAL A 544 -18.15 2.74 -22.89
C VAL A 544 -17.01 1.97 -22.24
N ARG A 545 -17.15 0.65 -22.12
CA ARG A 545 -16.07 -0.23 -21.61
C ARG A 545 -14.85 -0.23 -22.54
N GLU A 546 -15.03 -0.28 -23.85
CA GLU A 546 -13.94 -0.17 -24.82
C GLU A 546 -13.18 1.16 -24.68
N PHE A 547 -13.90 2.27 -24.49
CA PHE A 547 -13.26 3.56 -24.23
C PHE A 547 -12.46 3.52 -22.91
N ALA A 548 -13.05 3.03 -21.84
CA ALA A 548 -12.36 2.88 -20.55
C ALA A 548 -11.09 2.04 -20.68
N LEU A 549 -11.16 0.93 -21.42
CA LEU A 549 -10.04 0.06 -21.70
C LEU A 549 -8.92 0.81 -22.45
N SER A 550 -9.28 1.65 -23.42
CA SER A 550 -8.30 2.48 -24.17
C SER A 550 -7.55 3.46 -23.26
N VAL A 551 -8.20 4.00 -22.23
CA VAL A 551 -7.57 4.87 -21.24
C VAL A 551 -6.51 4.10 -20.41
N ILE A 552 -6.86 2.91 -19.92
CA ILE A 552 -5.93 2.11 -19.12
C ILE A 552 -4.77 1.58 -19.99
N LYS A 553 -5.06 1.16 -21.21
CA LYS A 553 -4.04 0.80 -22.20
C LYS A 553 -3.06 1.95 -22.43
N ARG A 554 -3.53 3.19 -22.57
CA ARG A 554 -2.68 4.37 -22.77
C ARG A 554 -1.76 4.62 -21.56
N ILE A 555 -2.22 4.40 -20.32
CA ILE A 555 -1.35 4.48 -19.13
C ILE A 555 -0.21 3.48 -19.23
N ASN A 556 -0.50 2.23 -19.61
CA ASN A 556 0.51 1.19 -19.75
C ASN A 556 1.52 1.48 -20.87
N GLU A 557 1.05 1.94 -22.01
CA GLU A 557 1.91 2.38 -23.12
C GLU A 557 2.82 3.53 -22.69
N PHE A 558 2.26 4.53 -22.02
CA PHE A 558 3.03 5.66 -21.50
C PHE A 558 4.08 5.22 -20.47
N ALA A 559 3.74 4.28 -19.58
CA ALA A 559 4.69 3.71 -18.63
C ALA A 559 5.88 3.04 -19.34
N SER A 560 5.61 2.32 -20.42
CA SER A 560 6.67 1.72 -21.26
C SER A 560 7.54 2.78 -21.94
N GLU A 561 6.92 3.81 -22.52
CA GLU A 561 7.63 4.95 -23.13
C GLU A 561 8.48 5.71 -22.10
N ALA A 562 7.93 5.96 -20.89
CA ALA A 562 8.65 6.63 -19.80
C ALA A 562 9.83 5.78 -19.29
N SER A 563 9.66 4.45 -19.26
CA SER A 563 10.74 3.53 -18.90
C SER A 563 11.91 3.60 -19.87
N GLU A 564 11.63 3.67 -21.16
CA GLU A 564 12.65 3.81 -22.19
C GLU A 564 13.37 5.16 -22.13
N ARG A 565 12.61 6.26 -22.02
CA ARG A 565 13.16 7.63 -21.96
C ARG A 565 14.12 7.83 -20.78
N ASN A 566 13.75 7.27 -19.62
CA ASN A 566 14.46 7.54 -18.37
C ASN A 566 15.41 6.41 -17.95
N ASN A 567 15.40 5.27 -18.66
CA ASN A 567 16.08 4.05 -18.24
C ASN A 567 15.75 3.66 -16.79
N LEU A 568 14.45 3.68 -16.45
CA LEU A 568 13.88 3.32 -15.13
C LEU A 568 12.67 2.41 -15.35
N ASN A 569 12.13 1.81 -14.28
CA ASN A 569 11.07 0.80 -14.39
C ASN A 569 9.70 1.42 -14.04
N PHE A 570 8.99 2.01 -15.01
CA PHE A 570 7.62 2.49 -14.82
C PHE A 570 6.60 1.37 -15.08
N SER A 571 5.47 1.41 -14.38
CA SER A 571 4.38 0.45 -14.54
C SER A 571 3.01 1.10 -14.36
N CYS A 572 1.99 0.58 -15.05
CA CYS A 572 0.60 0.91 -14.80
C CYS A 572 0.10 0.20 -13.54
N TYR A 573 -0.69 0.87 -12.71
CA TYR A 573 -1.10 0.36 -11.40
C TYR A 573 -2.58 0.61 -11.09
N ALA A 574 -3.33 -0.46 -10.82
CA ALA A 574 -4.70 -0.35 -10.35
C ALA A 574 -4.70 -0.01 -8.86
N THR A 575 -4.76 1.27 -8.53
CA THR A 575 -4.54 1.80 -7.18
C THR A 575 -5.49 1.20 -6.13
N PRO A 576 -5.01 0.74 -4.97
CA PRO A 576 -5.84 0.22 -3.89
C PRO A 576 -6.71 1.28 -3.17
N ALA A 577 -6.35 2.54 -3.25
CA ALA A 577 -7.14 3.72 -2.88
C ALA A 577 -7.92 3.63 -1.55
N GLU A 578 -7.26 3.29 -0.42
CA GLU A 578 -7.94 3.20 0.87
C GLU A 578 -8.57 4.53 1.32
N GLY A 579 -7.74 5.53 1.58
CA GLY A 579 -8.19 6.88 1.95
C GLY A 579 -8.52 7.76 0.74
N LEU A 580 -7.88 7.49 -0.39
CA LEU A 580 -7.97 8.30 -1.61
C LEU A 580 -9.39 8.38 -2.18
N CYS A 581 -10.16 7.29 -2.15
CA CYS A 581 -11.52 7.26 -2.69
C CYS A 581 -12.43 8.34 -2.06
N ARG A 582 -12.25 8.64 -0.78
CA ARG A 582 -12.99 9.71 -0.09
C ARG A 582 -12.32 11.07 -0.27
N THR A 583 -11.00 11.15 -0.18
CA THR A 583 -10.25 12.41 -0.32
C THR A 583 -10.44 13.01 -1.73
N ALA A 584 -10.33 12.20 -2.77
CA ALA A 584 -10.56 12.63 -4.14
C ALA A 584 -12.02 13.07 -4.35
N LEU A 585 -12.98 12.31 -3.82
CA LEU A 585 -14.38 12.68 -3.90
C LEU A 585 -14.67 14.04 -3.24
N ASN A 586 -14.16 14.28 -2.03
CA ASN A 586 -14.35 15.56 -1.33
C ASN A 586 -13.80 16.71 -2.15
N ASN A 587 -12.60 16.57 -2.72
CA ASN A 587 -12.00 17.56 -3.60
C ASN A 587 -12.87 17.84 -4.84
N LEU A 588 -13.46 16.80 -5.45
CA LEU A 588 -14.39 16.97 -6.58
C LEU A 588 -15.68 17.66 -6.16
N ARG A 589 -16.24 17.32 -5.00
CA ARG A 589 -17.45 17.96 -4.45
C ARG A 589 -17.23 19.44 -4.13
N ASP A 590 -16.09 19.79 -3.57
CA ASP A 590 -15.73 21.17 -3.25
C ASP A 590 -15.64 22.03 -4.52
N GLN A 591 -15.20 21.45 -5.64
CA GLN A 591 -15.03 22.16 -6.91
C GLN A 591 -16.30 22.17 -7.79
N TYR A 592 -17.05 21.07 -7.83
CA TYR A 592 -18.13 20.86 -8.80
C TYR A 592 -19.50 20.60 -8.16
N GLY A 593 -19.56 20.44 -6.83
CA GLY A 593 -20.77 20.07 -6.14
C GLY A 593 -21.14 18.59 -6.30
N ILE A 594 -22.41 18.28 -6.02
CA ILE A 594 -22.95 16.92 -6.17
C ILE A 594 -23.42 16.74 -7.62
N ILE A 595 -22.81 15.77 -8.30
CA ILE A 595 -23.17 15.35 -9.67
C ILE A 595 -23.69 13.92 -9.59
N GLU A 596 -24.89 13.70 -10.11
CA GLU A 596 -25.57 12.40 -10.08
C GLU A 596 -24.71 11.28 -10.66
N ASN A 597 -24.56 10.18 -9.94
CA ASN A 597 -23.76 9.00 -10.27
C ASN A 597 -22.25 9.25 -10.52
N VAL A 598 -21.75 10.48 -10.27
CA VAL A 598 -20.32 10.82 -10.37
C VAL A 598 -19.76 11.19 -9.00
N THR A 599 -20.39 12.15 -8.31
CA THR A 599 -19.98 12.59 -6.96
C THR A 599 -21.08 12.44 -5.91
N SER A 600 -22.21 11.82 -6.25
CA SER A 600 -23.36 11.67 -5.34
C SER A 600 -23.13 10.63 -4.25
N ARG A 601 -22.33 9.60 -4.48
CA ARG A 601 -21.95 8.58 -3.48
C ARG A 601 -20.82 9.07 -2.60
N ASP A 602 -20.62 8.44 -1.44
CA ASP A 602 -19.63 8.87 -0.46
C ASP A 602 -18.19 8.35 -0.71
N TYR A 603 -17.94 7.74 -1.85
CA TYR A 603 -16.63 7.25 -2.30
C TYR A 603 -16.57 7.19 -3.83
N LEU A 604 -15.34 7.14 -4.38
CA LEU A 604 -15.10 6.79 -5.78
C LEU A 604 -14.81 5.30 -5.89
N THR A 605 -15.23 4.69 -7.01
CA THR A 605 -14.94 3.29 -7.33
C THR A 605 -13.44 3.08 -7.46
N ASN A 606 -12.93 2.02 -6.83
CA ASN A 606 -11.52 1.66 -6.89
C ASN A 606 -11.14 1.23 -8.31
N SER A 607 -10.01 1.76 -8.79
CA SER A 607 -9.40 1.39 -10.07
C SER A 607 -10.43 1.19 -11.22
N HIS A 608 -10.48 0.00 -11.82
CA HIS A 608 -11.40 -0.40 -12.88
C HIS A 608 -12.47 -1.41 -12.43
N HIS A 609 -12.65 -1.56 -11.11
CA HIS A 609 -13.66 -2.52 -10.62
C HIS A 609 -15.05 -2.17 -11.11
N VAL A 610 -15.86 -3.19 -11.33
CA VAL A 610 -17.31 -3.03 -11.42
C VAL A 610 -17.77 -2.38 -10.11
N PRO A 611 -18.55 -1.29 -10.17
CA PRO A 611 -19.04 -0.64 -8.96
C PRO A 611 -19.74 -1.62 -8.02
N VAL A 612 -19.47 -1.50 -6.73
CA VAL A 612 -19.93 -2.49 -5.72
C VAL A 612 -21.46 -2.55 -5.58
N TRP A 613 -22.19 -1.54 -6.06
CA TRP A 613 -23.66 -1.49 -6.07
C TRP A 613 -24.29 -2.08 -7.34
N GLU A 614 -23.47 -2.42 -8.37
CA GLU A 614 -23.99 -3.02 -9.60
C GLU A 614 -24.36 -4.49 -9.38
N LYS A 615 -25.58 -4.85 -9.77
CA LYS A 615 -26.05 -6.23 -9.69
C LYS A 615 -25.55 -7.01 -10.91
N VAL A 616 -24.47 -7.72 -10.73
CA VAL A 616 -23.85 -8.57 -11.76
C VAL A 616 -23.64 -9.97 -11.21
N SER A 617 -23.65 -10.97 -12.11
CA SER A 617 -23.24 -12.32 -11.74
C SER A 617 -21.72 -12.38 -11.50
N ILE A 618 -21.25 -13.44 -10.81
CA ILE A 618 -19.81 -13.70 -10.62
C ILE A 618 -19.10 -13.72 -11.98
N TYR A 619 -19.65 -14.47 -12.95
CA TYR A 619 -19.03 -14.66 -14.25
C TYR A 619 -19.06 -13.39 -15.11
N ASP A 620 -20.12 -12.60 -15.05
CA ASP A 620 -20.21 -11.34 -15.78
C ASP A 620 -19.22 -10.31 -15.21
N LYS A 621 -19.10 -10.24 -13.87
CA LYS A 621 -18.07 -9.38 -13.24
C LYS A 621 -16.67 -9.76 -13.69
N LEU A 622 -16.34 -11.05 -13.67
CA LEU A 622 -15.04 -11.53 -14.12
C LEU A 622 -14.78 -11.18 -15.58
N ARG A 623 -15.77 -11.36 -16.48
CA ARG A 623 -15.66 -11.00 -17.92
C ARG A 623 -15.49 -9.49 -18.13
N ILE A 624 -16.15 -8.66 -17.33
CA ILE A 624 -16.06 -7.20 -17.41
C ILE A 624 -14.68 -6.72 -16.97
N GLU A 625 -14.13 -7.27 -15.88
CA GLU A 625 -12.86 -6.82 -15.31
C GLU A 625 -11.62 -7.42 -16.01
N ALA A 626 -11.71 -8.64 -16.53
CA ALA A 626 -10.57 -9.37 -17.10
C ALA A 626 -9.80 -8.61 -18.20
N PRO A 627 -10.45 -7.94 -19.18
CA PRO A 627 -9.73 -7.20 -20.21
C PRO A 627 -8.83 -6.09 -19.67
N PHE A 628 -9.22 -5.47 -18.54
CA PHE A 628 -8.43 -4.44 -17.89
C PHE A 628 -7.20 -5.01 -17.19
N CYS A 629 -7.29 -6.24 -16.65
CA CYS A 629 -6.22 -6.87 -15.87
C CYS A 629 -4.93 -7.12 -16.66
N LYS A 630 -4.98 -7.03 -17.98
CA LYS A 630 -3.82 -7.21 -18.87
C LYS A 630 -2.80 -6.06 -18.77
N TYR A 631 -3.23 -4.84 -18.44
CA TYR A 631 -2.43 -3.63 -18.54
C TYR A 631 -1.75 -3.19 -17.24
N PRO A 632 -2.33 -3.33 -16.04
CA PRO A 632 -1.69 -2.86 -14.81
C PRO A 632 -0.63 -3.84 -14.32
N THR A 633 0.51 -3.88 -15.01
CA THR A 633 1.66 -4.73 -14.68
C THR A 633 2.30 -4.38 -13.33
N GLY A 634 2.04 -3.19 -12.79
CA GLY A 634 2.40 -2.81 -11.42
C GLY A 634 1.48 -3.38 -10.35
N GLY A 635 0.37 -4.00 -10.76
CA GLY A 635 -0.54 -4.74 -9.88
C GLY A 635 -2.01 -4.39 -10.05
N CYS A 636 -2.83 -5.42 -10.02
CA CYS A 636 -4.28 -5.37 -9.90
C CYS A 636 -4.79 -6.62 -9.18
N ILE A 637 -6.05 -6.58 -8.76
CA ILE A 637 -6.73 -7.69 -8.10
C ILE A 637 -8.21 -7.63 -8.46
N THR A 638 -8.87 -8.77 -8.62
CA THR A 638 -10.31 -8.87 -8.78
C THR A 638 -10.93 -9.45 -7.50
N TYR A 639 -12.05 -8.90 -7.06
CA TYR A 639 -12.78 -9.35 -5.88
C TYR A 639 -14.12 -9.96 -6.25
N ILE A 640 -14.43 -11.11 -5.65
CA ILE A 640 -15.77 -11.73 -5.71
C ILE A 640 -16.41 -11.62 -4.32
N GLU A 641 -17.63 -11.09 -4.27
CA GLU A 641 -18.42 -10.95 -3.04
C GLU A 641 -19.42 -12.08 -2.95
N LEU A 642 -19.18 -13.04 -2.06
CA LEU A 642 -20.07 -14.20 -1.83
C LEU A 642 -21.06 -13.90 -0.69
N GLU A 643 -22.21 -14.58 -0.70
CA GLU A 643 -23.23 -14.43 0.35
C GLU A 643 -22.77 -14.98 1.70
N SER A 644 -22.08 -16.11 1.68
CA SER A 644 -21.64 -16.83 2.88
C SER A 644 -20.40 -17.66 2.59
N THR A 645 -19.88 -18.31 3.61
CA THR A 645 -18.83 -19.32 3.45
C THR A 645 -19.26 -20.46 2.53
N PHE A 646 -18.31 -21.00 1.80
CA PHE A 646 -18.50 -22.11 0.85
C PHE A 646 -17.89 -23.44 1.34
N MET A 647 -17.72 -23.62 2.65
CA MET A 647 -17.09 -24.83 3.23
C MET A 647 -17.73 -26.14 2.75
N GLN A 648 -19.03 -26.12 2.41
CA GLN A 648 -19.74 -27.27 1.90
C GLN A 648 -19.64 -27.50 0.38
N ASN A 649 -19.06 -26.52 -0.35
CA ASN A 649 -18.96 -26.59 -1.81
C ASN A 649 -17.63 -25.98 -2.32
N LEU A 650 -16.52 -26.57 -1.89
CA LEU A 650 -15.18 -26.13 -2.32
C LEU A 650 -15.01 -26.22 -3.85
N LYS A 651 -15.67 -27.20 -4.50
CA LYS A 651 -15.58 -27.38 -5.95
C LYS A 651 -16.10 -26.18 -6.73
N ALA A 652 -17.20 -25.57 -6.30
CA ALA A 652 -17.74 -24.38 -6.97
C ALA A 652 -16.75 -23.21 -6.95
N VAL A 653 -16.00 -23.05 -5.86
CA VAL A 653 -14.99 -21.99 -5.76
C VAL A 653 -13.74 -22.35 -6.55
N GLU A 654 -13.34 -23.61 -6.57
CA GLU A 654 -12.28 -24.09 -7.45
C GLU A 654 -12.61 -23.76 -8.92
N ASP A 655 -13.85 -24.05 -9.36
CA ASP A 655 -14.29 -23.76 -10.73
C ASP A 655 -14.27 -22.25 -11.05
N ILE A 656 -14.60 -21.40 -10.09
CA ILE A 656 -14.51 -19.93 -10.25
C ILE A 656 -13.04 -19.51 -10.42
N ILE A 657 -12.12 -20.02 -9.60
CA ILE A 657 -10.68 -19.71 -9.68
C ILE A 657 -10.11 -20.22 -11.01
N ASP A 658 -10.42 -21.46 -11.37
CA ASP A 658 -9.96 -22.05 -12.63
C ASP A 658 -10.48 -21.27 -13.84
N TYR A 659 -11.75 -20.86 -13.84
CA TYR A 659 -12.32 -20.00 -14.89
C TYR A 659 -11.64 -18.65 -14.99
N ALA A 660 -11.41 -18.00 -13.86
CA ALA A 660 -10.74 -16.69 -13.81
C ALA A 660 -9.30 -16.77 -14.33
N PHE A 661 -8.59 -17.85 -14.04
CA PHE A 661 -7.17 -17.99 -14.39
C PHE A 661 -6.94 -18.62 -15.75
N LYS A 662 -7.63 -19.71 -16.06
CA LYS A 662 -7.42 -20.47 -17.31
C LYS A 662 -8.10 -19.80 -18.52
N GLU A 663 -9.32 -19.27 -18.33
CA GLU A 663 -10.15 -18.76 -19.43
C GLU A 663 -10.06 -17.25 -19.59
N LEU A 664 -9.88 -16.50 -18.48
CA LEU A 664 -9.93 -15.05 -18.48
C LEU A 664 -8.59 -14.35 -18.24
N ASP A 665 -7.52 -15.11 -17.98
CA ASP A 665 -6.18 -14.57 -17.77
C ASP A 665 -6.11 -13.48 -16.67
N ILE A 666 -6.88 -13.65 -15.58
CA ILE A 666 -6.85 -12.74 -14.44
C ILE A 666 -5.60 -13.03 -13.61
N PRO A 667 -4.79 -12.03 -13.22
CA PRO A 667 -3.53 -12.28 -12.49
C PRO A 667 -3.69 -12.56 -11.01
N TYR A 668 -4.72 -11.99 -10.35
CA TYR A 668 -4.88 -12.06 -8.90
C TYR A 668 -6.35 -12.00 -8.50
N LEU A 669 -6.79 -12.95 -7.69
CA LEU A 669 -8.17 -13.11 -7.29
C LEU A 669 -8.28 -13.22 -5.76
N ALA A 670 -9.29 -12.55 -5.19
CA ALA A 670 -9.68 -12.70 -3.80
C ALA A 670 -11.19 -12.87 -3.68
N LEU A 671 -11.61 -13.75 -2.77
CA LEU A 671 -13.02 -13.96 -2.45
C LEU A 671 -13.32 -13.35 -1.09
N ASN A 672 -14.44 -12.65 -1.02
CA ASN A 672 -14.95 -12.03 0.19
C ASN A 672 -16.27 -12.65 0.59
N PHE A 673 -16.46 -12.84 1.88
CA PHE A 673 -17.71 -13.21 2.50
C PHE A 673 -17.68 -12.77 3.97
N PRO A 674 -18.83 -12.54 4.62
CA PRO A 674 -18.86 -12.14 6.02
C PRO A 674 -18.42 -13.29 6.94
N ILE A 675 -17.52 -13.01 7.88
CA ILE A 675 -17.18 -13.90 8.99
C ILE A 675 -17.22 -13.09 10.26
N ASP A 676 -18.24 -13.35 11.11
CA ASP A 676 -18.32 -12.73 12.41
C ASP A 676 -17.95 -13.74 13.49
N THR A 677 -17.42 -13.26 14.61
CA THR A 677 -17.04 -14.09 15.73
C THR A 677 -17.72 -13.57 16.99
N CYS A 678 -18.51 -14.42 17.66
CA CYS A 678 -19.00 -14.11 19.00
C CYS A 678 -17.84 -14.22 20.01
N LEU A 679 -17.50 -13.12 20.64
CA LEU A 679 -16.39 -13.05 21.60
C LEU A 679 -16.70 -13.69 22.95
N ASP A 680 -17.94 -14.11 23.20
CA ASP A 680 -18.33 -14.78 24.45
C ASP A 680 -18.28 -16.32 24.30
N CYS A 681 -18.71 -16.87 23.16
CA CYS A 681 -18.80 -18.33 22.98
C CYS A 681 -17.96 -18.88 21.82
N GLY A 682 -17.29 -18.03 21.01
CA GLY A 682 -16.46 -18.42 19.88
C GLY A 682 -17.21 -18.89 18.63
N TYR A 683 -18.54 -18.74 18.57
CA TYR A 683 -19.31 -19.12 17.39
C TYR A 683 -18.98 -18.18 16.21
N GLN A 684 -18.76 -18.76 15.02
CA GLN A 684 -18.33 -18.04 13.82
C GLN A 684 -19.29 -18.29 12.66
N GLU A 685 -19.92 -17.22 12.18
CA GLU A 685 -20.80 -17.18 11.00
C GLU A 685 -21.16 -15.70 10.73
N GLU A 686 -22.00 -15.39 9.74
CA GLU A 686 -22.64 -14.07 9.64
C GLU A 686 -23.68 -13.91 10.77
N LEU A 687 -23.41 -13.03 11.74
CA LEU A 687 -24.17 -12.99 12.99
C LEU A 687 -25.20 -11.85 13.08
N ASN A 688 -25.18 -10.88 12.17
CA ASN A 688 -26.13 -9.76 12.11
C ASN A 688 -26.40 -9.11 13.48
N GLY A 689 -25.32 -8.87 14.26
CA GLY A 689 -25.34 -8.20 15.54
C GLY A 689 -25.79 -9.03 16.75
N LYS A 690 -26.17 -10.31 16.57
CA LYS A 690 -26.55 -11.20 17.68
C LYS A 690 -26.18 -12.66 17.45
N CYS A 691 -25.47 -13.26 18.40
CA CYS A 691 -25.08 -14.65 18.32
C CYS A 691 -26.30 -15.58 18.48
N PRO A 692 -26.57 -16.48 17.51
CA PRO A 692 -27.69 -17.43 17.59
C PRO A 692 -27.47 -18.52 18.65
N LYS A 693 -26.20 -18.80 19.03
CA LYS A 693 -25.84 -19.86 19.96
C LYS A 693 -25.99 -19.44 21.42
N CYS A 694 -25.58 -18.23 21.79
CA CYS A 694 -25.59 -17.76 23.19
C CYS A 694 -26.37 -16.49 23.43
N GLY A 695 -26.91 -15.84 22.39
CA GLY A 695 -27.68 -14.61 22.48
C GLY A 695 -26.86 -13.33 22.72
N SER A 696 -25.53 -13.42 22.77
CA SER A 696 -24.65 -12.29 22.98
C SER A 696 -24.65 -11.31 21.79
N THR A 697 -24.46 -10.01 22.11
CA THR A 697 -24.22 -8.94 21.15
C THR A 697 -22.75 -8.52 21.09
N ASN A 698 -21.86 -9.22 21.83
CA ASN A 698 -20.42 -8.99 21.80
C ASN A 698 -19.81 -9.72 20.60
N ILE A 699 -19.92 -9.07 19.43
CA ILE A 699 -19.56 -9.66 18.13
C ILE A 699 -18.43 -8.86 17.50
N GLU A 700 -17.45 -9.57 17.00
CA GLU A 700 -16.41 -9.06 16.12
C GLU A 700 -16.84 -9.31 14.67
N GLU A 701 -16.91 -8.25 13.85
CA GLU A 701 -17.36 -8.30 12.47
C GLU A 701 -16.16 -8.16 11.51
N LEU A 702 -15.70 -9.29 10.96
CA LEU A 702 -14.59 -9.29 10.01
C LEU A 702 -15.07 -8.91 8.61
N ARG A 703 -14.52 -7.83 8.06
CA ARG A 703 -14.84 -7.36 6.71
C ARG A 703 -13.58 -6.96 5.95
N ARG A 704 -13.57 -7.27 4.64
CA ARG A 704 -12.52 -6.84 3.71
C ARG A 704 -13.06 -5.78 2.76
N VAL A 705 -12.29 -4.70 2.58
CA VAL A 705 -12.57 -3.67 1.56
C VAL A 705 -11.28 -3.36 0.80
N THR A 706 -11.28 -3.58 -0.50
CA THR A 706 -10.16 -3.24 -1.42
C THR A 706 -8.77 -3.73 -0.99
N GLY A 707 -8.69 -4.89 -0.33
CA GLY A 707 -7.44 -5.49 0.17
C GLY A 707 -7.17 -5.24 1.66
N TYR A 708 -7.93 -4.36 2.30
CA TYR A 708 -7.82 -4.10 3.73
C TYR A 708 -8.81 -4.95 4.51
N LEU A 709 -8.31 -5.76 5.42
CA LEU A 709 -9.09 -6.61 6.31
C LEU A 709 -9.11 -5.99 7.71
N THR A 710 -10.27 -5.96 8.35
CA THR A 710 -10.40 -5.50 9.73
C THR A 710 -11.42 -6.33 10.49
N THR A 711 -11.21 -6.47 11.79
CA THR A 711 -12.13 -7.12 12.74
C THR A 711 -13.27 -6.21 13.20
N ASP A 712 -13.23 -4.94 12.82
CA ASP A 712 -14.24 -3.93 13.13
C ASP A 712 -14.29 -2.94 11.95
N TRP A 713 -15.25 -3.10 11.07
CA TRP A 713 -15.39 -2.27 9.87
C TRP A 713 -15.73 -0.81 10.17
N HIS A 714 -16.18 -0.48 11.40
CA HIS A 714 -16.36 0.91 11.83
C HIS A 714 -15.02 1.65 12.00
N LYS A 715 -13.90 0.93 12.05
CA LYS A 715 -12.55 1.52 12.02
C LYS A 715 -12.13 2.01 10.64
N PHE A 716 -12.82 1.60 9.58
CA PHE A 716 -12.58 2.16 8.25
C PHE A 716 -12.94 3.65 8.21
N ASN A 717 -12.34 4.39 7.29
CA ASN A 717 -12.79 5.74 6.98
C ASN A 717 -14.23 5.76 6.44
N ALA A 718 -14.91 6.90 6.53
CA ALA A 718 -16.34 7.03 6.17
C ALA A 718 -16.65 6.56 4.73
N GLY A 719 -15.72 6.76 3.77
CA GLY A 719 -15.91 6.27 2.39
C GLY A 719 -15.90 4.75 2.29
N LYS A 720 -15.03 4.09 3.04
CA LYS A 720 -14.98 2.62 3.09
C LYS A 720 -16.17 2.02 3.85
N GLN A 721 -16.66 2.70 4.89
CA GLN A 721 -17.89 2.30 5.56
C GLN A 721 -19.09 2.38 4.61
N ALA A 722 -19.21 3.45 3.83
CA ALA A 722 -20.27 3.56 2.82
C ALA A 722 -20.16 2.46 1.73
N GLU A 723 -18.93 2.14 1.28
CA GLU A 723 -18.68 1.06 0.34
C GLU A 723 -19.13 -0.31 0.89
N VAL A 724 -18.87 -0.61 2.19
CA VAL A 724 -19.35 -1.84 2.84
C VAL A 724 -20.88 -1.91 2.84
N GLN A 725 -21.55 -0.78 3.15
CA GLN A 725 -23.02 -0.72 3.25
C GLN A 725 -23.73 -0.86 1.91
N GLU A 726 -23.14 -0.31 0.83
CA GLU A 726 -23.72 -0.33 -0.51
C GLU A 726 -23.40 -1.60 -1.30
N ARG A 727 -22.48 -2.43 -0.80
CA ARG A 727 -21.98 -3.60 -1.50
C ARG A 727 -23.06 -4.65 -1.73
N VAL A 728 -23.20 -5.06 -3.00
CA VAL A 728 -24.08 -6.13 -3.43
C VAL A 728 -23.29 -7.44 -3.51
N LYS A 729 -23.91 -8.53 -3.04
CA LYS A 729 -23.34 -9.89 -3.17
C LYS A 729 -23.55 -10.41 -4.59
N HIS A 730 -22.58 -11.11 -5.13
CA HIS A 730 -22.64 -11.64 -6.49
C HIS A 730 -23.29 -13.02 -6.48
N THR A 731 -24.30 -13.23 -7.32
CA THR A 731 -24.93 -14.53 -7.55
C THR A 731 -24.19 -15.32 -8.62
N ALA A 732 -24.39 -16.66 -8.67
CA ALA A 732 -23.80 -17.48 -9.72
C ALA A 732 -24.32 -17.13 -11.12
N TYR A 733 -25.59 -16.76 -11.23
CA TYR A 733 -26.27 -16.40 -12.48
C TYR A 733 -27.02 -15.08 -12.30
N THR A 734 -27.09 -14.28 -13.36
CA THR A 734 -27.95 -13.11 -13.39
C THR A 734 -29.40 -13.58 -13.28
N GLU A 735 -30.15 -13.11 -12.29
CA GLU A 735 -31.60 -13.33 -12.27
C GLU A 735 -32.16 -12.60 -13.51
N LEU A 736 -32.74 -13.38 -14.42
CA LEU A 736 -33.48 -12.86 -15.56
C LEU A 736 -34.71 -12.12 -15.00
N SER A 737 -34.63 -10.79 -14.91
CA SER A 737 -35.74 -9.92 -14.53
C SER A 737 -36.77 -9.81 -15.64
#